data_6987bd39330be0e71405813d6483c4a2
#
_entry.id   6987bd39330be0e71405813d6483c4a2
#
_cell.length_a   1.000
_cell.length_b   1.000
_cell.length_c   1.000
_cell.angle_alpha   90.00
_cell.angle_beta   90.00
_cell.angle_gamma   90.00
#
_symmetry.space_group_name_H-M   'P 1'
#
loop_
_entity.id
_entity.type
_entity.pdbx_description
1 polymer ?
#
loop_
_entity_poly.entity_id
_entity_poly.type
_entity_poly.pdbx_seq_one_letter_code
_entity_poly.pdbx_strand_id
1 'polypeptide(L)'
;MRKFSPKRYAGWPLSFLLCASILFAPFASTPAQAAEADKETKITLLGTSDIHGRFMPWDYALDGPNPTGSMTQLYTIVKKVRAENPNTILLDAGDMIQDNSAELFNDQPQSPMMVAMNEMKYDAWVMGNHEFNFGLDVLEKISSQFKGQPLVGNIFKENGDRYMPAYTIIEKDGIKVGVIGMNTPMITEFEKGTDHLDGIIVKDPVEETKKAIAELKGKVDVMVGLMHMGLDNENGNPGTGVTDIANANPELAAIFAGHMHTLIESQTVNGVLISEPNKYGSHISRIDLTFTKEGDKVVLKSKEAKALAVKAADGSYEVSDPGLEDTLHPFHEFARADANIEVAELKGTNLVPADEIKGIPAVQIQETPLSDFFTEVMLHYSDADVVAHQIDNDKAKLDVGPIKKKDIAFNYQYTFGEVTVYEVTGHDLKDYMEWSAGYFNSTRPGDVTISFDPKRRASKYSTDDFFGGVTYEIDLTKPYGSRITNLKYSNGTVVKEDDTLKLGMNAYRMEALIAKGGALEGRKFKQLWSSKDASAFGEIQGTIRNLSISYLKDVMKGVYEPKIQHNWKITGVDLTAPARADIVELINDGILSVPTTEDGKYTNIASINILDAVTEEEMNALAAKANVSIAKFSGVKTKGEFYQELNKARKASTGSGEEETTPEKPTTPTVPKPTPDTSKPGKPSTSPSKSKPGAVAKGKQAKVTAAYLNVRSSASSKAKVVTAVPKGTVLEVISTDKYGWVKVKLDGRAAYVYGKYVSMLP
;
A
#
# COMPACT_ATOMS: atom_id res chain seq x y z
N MET A 1 23.83 -16.71 -45.92
CA MET A 1 23.80 -17.44 -47.20
C MET A 1 22.86 -18.62 -47.01
N ARG A 2 21.80 -18.73 -47.57
CA ARG A 2 21.17 -18.90 -48.84
C ARG A 2 19.68 -18.54 -48.78
N LYS A 3 19.27 -17.64 -49.67
CA LYS A 3 17.91 -17.36 -50.06
C LYS A 3 17.37 -18.53 -50.87
N PHE A 4 16.08 -18.84 -50.80
CA PHE A 4 15.27 -19.15 -51.98
C PHE A 4 13.81 -18.78 -51.80
N SER A 5 13.29 -18.13 -52.82
CA SER A 5 11.97 -17.52 -52.96
C SER A 5 11.11 -18.33 -53.99
N PRO A 6 9.88 -17.95 -54.34
CA PRO A 6 8.72 -18.84 -54.50
C PRO A 6 8.41 -19.20 -55.95
N LYS A 7 7.48 -20.14 -56.17
CA LYS A 7 6.77 -20.27 -57.45
C LYS A 7 5.28 -20.56 -57.29
N ARG A 8 4.50 -19.65 -57.82
CA ARG A 8 3.08 -19.79 -58.18
C ARG A 8 2.95 -20.78 -59.35
N TYR A 9 1.84 -21.55 -59.43
CA TYR A 9 1.15 -21.86 -60.68
C TYR A 9 -0.34 -22.00 -60.46
N ALA A 10 -1.10 -21.30 -61.32
CA ALA A 10 -2.54 -21.33 -61.51
C ALA A 10 -2.90 -22.37 -62.54
N GLY A 11 -4.14 -22.84 -62.57
CA GLY A 11 -4.69 -23.59 -63.69
C GLY A 11 -6.01 -24.30 -63.39
N TRP A 12 -7.11 -23.71 -63.75
CA TRP A 12 -8.37 -24.38 -64.06
C TRP A 12 -8.30 -24.95 -65.54
N PRO A 13 -9.16 -25.94 -66.01
CA PRO A 13 -10.60 -25.82 -66.11
C PRO A 13 -11.48 -27.12 -66.16
N LEU A 14 -12.78 -26.91 -65.98
CA LEU A 14 -13.97 -27.42 -66.70
C LEU A 14 -14.26 -28.91 -66.98
N SER A 15 -15.44 -29.32 -66.48
CA SER A 15 -16.56 -30.05 -67.07
C SER A 15 -16.37 -31.46 -67.56
N PHE A 16 -17.25 -32.38 -67.11
CA PHE A 16 -18.13 -33.16 -67.91
C PHE A 16 -19.33 -33.75 -67.13
N LEU A 17 -20.53 -33.46 -67.64
CA LEU A 17 -21.80 -34.08 -67.22
C LEU A 17 -21.87 -35.49 -67.83
N LEU A 18 -22.31 -36.48 -67.04
CA LEU A 18 -22.93 -37.68 -67.57
C LEU A 18 -24.11 -38.14 -66.73
N CYS A 19 -25.33 -38.06 -67.29
CA CYS A 19 -26.53 -38.61 -66.70
C CYS A 19 -26.52 -40.13 -66.80
N ALA A 20 -26.83 -40.83 -65.75
CA ALA A 20 -27.32 -42.22 -65.78
C ALA A 20 -28.47 -42.39 -64.77
N SER A 21 -29.66 -42.59 -65.32
CA SER A 21 -30.90 -42.92 -64.60
C SER A 21 -30.85 -44.34 -64.08
N ILE A 22 -30.99 -44.58 -62.78
CA ILE A 22 -31.27 -45.90 -62.21
C ILE A 22 -32.43 -45.77 -61.23
N LEU A 23 -33.38 -46.67 -61.41
CA LEU A 23 -34.69 -46.86 -60.81
C LEU A 23 -34.74 -46.75 -59.24
N PHE A 24 -35.79 -46.07 -58.77
CA PHE A 24 -36.26 -46.02 -57.39
C PHE A 24 -36.79 -47.34 -56.90
N ALA A 25 -36.29 -47.81 -55.77
CA ALA A 25 -37.02 -48.64 -54.85
C ALA A 25 -37.11 -47.85 -53.50
N PRO A 26 -38.28 -47.80 -52.83
CA PRO A 26 -38.41 -47.06 -51.60
C PRO A 26 -37.85 -47.88 -50.44
N PHE A 27 -36.64 -47.56 -50.00
CA PHE A 27 -36.21 -47.95 -48.67
C PHE A 27 -36.86 -46.95 -47.68
N ALA A 28 -37.72 -47.51 -46.81
CA ALA A 28 -38.21 -46.79 -45.63
C ALA A 28 -37.02 -46.50 -44.73
N SER A 29 -36.52 -45.28 -44.79
CA SER A 29 -35.60 -44.78 -43.79
C SER A 29 -36.39 -44.49 -42.50
N THR A 30 -36.17 -45.29 -41.46
CA THR A 30 -36.45 -44.88 -40.10
C THR A 30 -35.73 -43.55 -39.88
N PRO A 31 -36.40 -42.52 -39.36
CA PRO A 31 -35.71 -41.32 -38.98
C PRO A 31 -34.66 -41.68 -37.93
N ALA A 32 -33.38 -41.51 -38.26
CA ALA A 32 -32.35 -41.50 -37.26
C ALA A 32 -32.74 -40.38 -36.27
N GLN A 33 -33.13 -40.78 -35.08
CA GLN A 33 -33.35 -39.85 -34.00
C GLN A 33 -32.03 -39.10 -33.85
N ALA A 34 -32.01 -37.81 -34.24
CA ALA A 34 -30.87 -36.95 -34.01
C ALA A 34 -30.62 -37.03 -32.51
N ALA A 35 -29.48 -37.55 -32.10
CA ALA A 35 -29.06 -37.51 -30.72
C ALA A 35 -29.16 -36.03 -30.33
N GLU A 36 -30.02 -35.71 -29.38
CA GLU A 36 -29.98 -34.36 -28.76
C GLU A 36 -28.52 -34.10 -28.39
N ALA A 37 -27.92 -33.08 -28.99
CA ALA A 37 -26.57 -32.66 -28.60
C ALA A 37 -26.62 -32.43 -27.10
N ASP A 38 -25.80 -33.14 -26.36
CA ASP A 38 -25.70 -32.99 -24.89
C ASP A 38 -25.61 -31.52 -24.55
N LYS A 39 -26.62 -30.96 -23.88
CA LYS A 39 -26.69 -29.58 -23.51
C LYS A 39 -25.52 -29.26 -22.57
N GLU A 40 -24.57 -28.44 -23.03
CA GLU A 40 -23.48 -27.96 -22.19
C GLU A 40 -23.99 -26.94 -21.18
N THR A 41 -23.60 -27.12 -19.91
CA THR A 41 -23.84 -26.16 -18.84
C THR A 41 -22.52 -25.56 -18.42
N LYS A 42 -22.45 -24.22 -18.41
CA LYS A 42 -21.27 -23.47 -18.00
C LYS A 42 -21.48 -22.85 -16.64
N ILE A 43 -20.57 -23.13 -15.70
CA ILE A 43 -20.46 -22.45 -14.41
C ILE A 43 -19.25 -21.52 -14.46
N THR A 44 -19.45 -20.26 -14.16
CA THR A 44 -18.37 -19.28 -14.04
C THR A 44 -18.07 -19.02 -12.55
N LEU A 45 -16.83 -19.24 -12.14
CA LEU A 45 -16.34 -18.89 -10.82
C LEU A 45 -15.56 -17.59 -10.93
N LEU A 46 -15.86 -16.63 -10.06
CA LEU A 46 -15.08 -15.40 -9.87
C LEU A 46 -14.42 -15.46 -8.50
N GLY A 47 -13.12 -15.13 -8.43
CA GLY A 47 -12.35 -15.11 -7.21
C GLY A 47 -11.63 -13.77 -7.02
N THR A 48 -11.81 -13.18 -5.84
CA THR A 48 -11.01 -12.06 -5.34
C THR A 48 -10.14 -12.55 -4.18
N SER A 49 -9.09 -11.79 -3.84
CA SER A 49 -8.20 -12.01 -2.71
C SER A 49 -7.49 -10.72 -2.35
N ASP A 50 -7.03 -10.60 -1.11
CA ASP A 50 -6.11 -9.55 -0.67
C ASP A 50 -6.62 -8.13 -1.01
N ILE A 51 -7.90 -7.89 -0.78
CA ILE A 51 -8.52 -6.58 -1.06
C ILE A 51 -8.03 -5.51 -0.08
N HIS A 52 -7.69 -5.90 1.15
CA HIS A 52 -7.06 -5.03 2.13
C HIS A 52 -7.76 -3.67 2.27
N GLY A 53 -9.04 -3.68 2.62
CA GLY A 53 -9.80 -2.49 2.92
C GLY A 53 -10.14 -1.57 1.75
N ARG A 54 -9.80 -1.94 0.52
CA ARG A 54 -10.08 -1.12 -0.68
C ARG A 54 -11.54 -1.17 -1.10
N PHE A 55 -12.44 -0.67 -0.26
CA PHE A 55 -13.88 -0.65 -0.58
C PHE A 55 -14.24 0.38 -1.66
N MET A 56 -13.51 1.51 -1.77
CA MET A 56 -13.64 2.51 -2.83
C MET A 56 -12.28 2.79 -3.48
N PRO A 57 -12.23 3.40 -4.69
CA PRO A 57 -10.97 3.72 -5.38
C PRO A 57 -10.27 4.92 -4.73
N TRP A 58 -9.89 4.75 -3.47
CA TRP A 58 -9.34 5.79 -2.61
C TRP A 58 -8.25 5.23 -1.69
N ASP A 59 -7.18 5.97 -1.55
CA ASP A 59 -6.16 5.74 -0.53
C ASP A 59 -6.50 6.60 0.69
N TYR A 60 -6.99 5.96 1.75
CA TYR A 60 -7.42 6.68 2.95
C TYR A 60 -6.25 7.16 3.79
N ALA A 61 -5.11 6.49 3.75
CA ALA A 61 -3.92 6.95 4.45
C ALA A 61 -3.42 8.28 3.90
N LEU A 62 -3.52 8.46 2.58
CA LEU A 62 -3.10 9.69 1.89
C LEU A 62 -4.26 10.67 1.66
N ASP A 63 -5.49 10.27 1.89
CA ASP A 63 -6.72 10.99 1.54
C ASP A 63 -6.71 11.45 0.08
N GLY A 64 -6.45 10.52 -0.84
CA GLY A 64 -6.37 10.80 -2.26
C GLY A 64 -6.98 9.70 -3.15
N PRO A 65 -7.40 10.04 -4.39
CA PRO A 65 -7.94 9.04 -5.32
C PRO A 65 -6.87 8.01 -5.70
N ASN A 66 -7.28 6.74 -5.70
CA ASN A 66 -6.44 5.63 -6.13
C ASN A 66 -7.26 4.64 -6.97
N PRO A 67 -7.29 4.79 -8.31
CA PRO A 67 -8.15 4.01 -9.19
C PRO A 67 -7.59 2.61 -9.52
N THR A 68 -6.52 2.17 -8.87
CA THR A 68 -5.81 0.93 -9.24
C THR A 68 -6.54 -0.36 -8.85
N GLY A 69 -7.60 -0.26 -8.07
CA GLY A 69 -8.44 -1.37 -7.63
C GLY A 69 -9.32 -1.00 -6.45
N SER A 70 -10.54 -1.56 -6.41
CA SER A 70 -11.49 -1.41 -5.30
C SER A 70 -12.70 -2.33 -5.46
N MET A 71 -13.45 -2.58 -4.38
CA MET A 71 -14.71 -3.35 -4.42
C MET A 71 -15.74 -2.73 -5.37
N THR A 72 -15.85 -1.39 -5.41
CA THR A 72 -16.80 -0.71 -6.29
C THR A 72 -16.47 -0.90 -7.78
N GLN A 73 -15.20 -0.94 -8.15
CA GLN A 73 -14.75 -1.21 -9.52
C GLN A 73 -14.94 -2.70 -9.87
N LEU A 74 -14.57 -3.61 -8.96
CA LEU A 74 -14.78 -5.04 -9.14
C LEU A 74 -16.27 -5.38 -9.32
N TYR A 75 -17.17 -4.66 -8.63
CA TYR A 75 -18.61 -4.90 -8.78
C TYR A 75 -19.10 -4.62 -10.21
N THR A 76 -18.56 -3.61 -10.86
CA THR A 76 -18.84 -3.36 -12.29
C THR A 76 -18.45 -4.56 -13.14
N ILE A 77 -17.26 -5.15 -12.92
CA ILE A 77 -16.81 -6.36 -13.62
C ILE A 77 -17.73 -7.54 -13.31
N VAL A 78 -18.06 -7.77 -12.03
CA VAL A 78 -18.96 -8.87 -11.59
C VAL A 78 -20.33 -8.76 -12.25
N LYS A 79 -20.90 -7.56 -12.34
CA LYS A 79 -22.19 -7.33 -13.04
C LYS A 79 -22.12 -7.68 -14.52
N LYS A 80 -21.02 -7.31 -15.21
CA LYS A 80 -20.79 -7.68 -16.61
C LYS A 80 -20.74 -9.19 -16.79
N VAL A 81 -19.96 -9.90 -15.95
CA VAL A 81 -19.83 -11.36 -16.02
C VAL A 81 -21.15 -12.06 -15.69
N ARG A 82 -21.92 -11.61 -14.70
CA ARG A 82 -23.23 -12.15 -14.39
C ARG A 82 -24.27 -11.92 -15.50
N ALA A 83 -24.13 -10.84 -16.25
CA ALA A 83 -24.96 -10.61 -17.44
C ALA A 83 -24.59 -11.55 -18.60
N GLU A 84 -23.32 -11.94 -18.74
CA GLU A 84 -22.86 -12.95 -19.69
C GLU A 84 -23.30 -14.37 -19.29
N ASN A 85 -23.14 -14.70 -18.01
CA ASN A 85 -23.51 -16.01 -17.46
C ASN A 85 -24.16 -15.89 -16.06
N PRO A 86 -25.49 -16.08 -15.94
CA PRO A 86 -26.18 -16.03 -14.66
C PRO A 86 -25.72 -17.12 -13.68
N ASN A 87 -25.12 -18.21 -14.17
CA ASN A 87 -24.56 -19.29 -13.36
C ASN A 87 -23.15 -18.91 -12.82
N THR A 88 -23.03 -17.69 -12.28
CA THR A 88 -21.81 -17.18 -11.70
C THR A 88 -21.82 -17.35 -10.18
N ILE A 89 -20.71 -17.87 -9.64
CA ILE A 89 -20.40 -18.00 -8.22
C ILE A 89 -19.27 -16.99 -7.93
N LEU A 90 -19.41 -16.21 -6.84
CA LEU A 90 -18.43 -15.19 -6.45
C LEU A 90 -17.81 -15.56 -5.10
N LEU A 91 -16.50 -15.69 -5.05
CA LEU A 91 -15.71 -16.17 -3.94
C LEU A 91 -14.63 -15.16 -3.54
N ASP A 92 -14.21 -15.18 -2.27
CA ASP A 92 -13.06 -14.39 -1.82
C ASP A 92 -12.07 -15.27 -1.04
N ALA A 93 -10.79 -15.13 -1.38
CA ALA A 93 -9.73 -15.95 -0.82
C ALA A 93 -9.00 -15.29 0.39
N GLY A 94 -9.61 -14.28 1.05
CA GLY A 94 -9.14 -13.76 2.33
C GLY A 94 -8.40 -12.41 2.24
N ASP A 95 -7.97 -11.93 3.41
CA ASP A 95 -7.30 -10.63 3.63
C ASP A 95 -8.18 -9.44 3.21
N MET A 96 -9.34 -9.36 3.83
CA MET A 96 -10.36 -8.38 3.50
C MET A 96 -10.36 -7.17 4.44
N ILE A 97 -10.13 -7.38 5.76
CA ILE A 97 -10.49 -6.42 6.81
C ILE A 97 -9.33 -5.59 7.37
N GLN A 98 -8.14 -5.74 6.81
CA GLN A 98 -6.92 -5.08 7.25
C GLN A 98 -6.38 -4.20 6.12
N ASP A 99 -5.68 -3.10 6.48
CA ASP A 99 -5.09 -2.08 5.60
C ASP A 99 -6.12 -1.08 5.02
N ASN A 100 -5.60 -0.03 4.40
CA ASN A 100 -6.34 1.09 3.81
C ASN A 100 -7.43 1.66 4.76
N SER A 101 -7.16 1.67 6.06
CA SER A 101 -8.05 2.15 7.13
C SER A 101 -9.31 1.29 7.36
N ALA A 102 -9.32 0.03 6.91
CA ALA A 102 -10.44 -0.89 7.19
C ALA A 102 -10.57 -1.17 8.70
N GLU A 103 -9.45 -1.19 9.42
CA GLU A 103 -9.36 -1.40 10.87
C GLU A 103 -10.10 -0.32 11.69
N LEU A 104 -10.34 0.88 11.14
CA LEU A 104 -11.17 1.90 11.76
C LEU A 104 -12.62 1.44 12.03
N PHE A 105 -13.04 0.38 11.34
CA PHE A 105 -14.38 -0.16 11.42
C PHE A 105 -14.49 -1.42 12.26
N ASN A 106 -13.39 -1.92 12.85
CA ASN A 106 -13.39 -3.12 13.68
C ASN A 106 -14.30 -2.96 14.91
N ASP A 107 -14.30 -1.77 15.53
CA ASP A 107 -15.15 -1.45 16.66
C ASP A 107 -16.54 -0.89 16.26
N GLN A 108 -16.75 -0.63 14.98
CA GLN A 108 -17.99 -0.07 14.51
C GLN A 108 -19.09 -1.14 14.34
N PRO A 109 -20.37 -0.76 14.31
CA PRO A 109 -21.49 -1.70 14.12
C PRO A 109 -21.47 -2.42 12.76
N GLN A 110 -20.82 -1.83 11.75
CA GLN A 110 -20.75 -2.37 10.39
C GLN A 110 -19.36 -2.13 9.77
N SER A 111 -18.83 -3.17 9.16
CA SER A 111 -17.65 -3.09 8.32
C SER A 111 -18.04 -2.72 6.88
N PRO A 112 -17.40 -1.72 6.24
CA PRO A 112 -17.65 -1.40 4.84
C PRO A 112 -17.36 -2.58 3.91
N MET A 113 -16.38 -3.43 4.26
CA MET A 113 -16.04 -4.61 3.47
C MET A 113 -17.19 -5.61 3.49
N MET A 114 -17.77 -5.88 4.65
CA MET A 114 -18.93 -6.79 4.77
C MET A 114 -20.17 -6.22 4.09
N VAL A 115 -20.38 -4.90 4.15
CA VAL A 115 -21.45 -4.23 3.40
C VAL A 115 -21.26 -4.41 1.89
N ALA A 116 -20.04 -4.22 1.38
CA ALA A 116 -19.72 -4.41 -0.02
C ALA A 116 -19.89 -5.86 -0.46
N MET A 117 -19.33 -6.83 0.28
CA MET A 117 -19.44 -8.24 -0.02
C MET A 117 -20.91 -8.71 -0.07
N ASN A 118 -21.72 -8.23 0.86
CA ASN A 118 -23.14 -8.57 0.91
C ASN A 118 -23.94 -7.98 -0.26
N GLU A 119 -23.66 -6.73 -0.66
CA GLU A 119 -24.28 -6.08 -1.82
C GLU A 119 -23.85 -6.75 -3.12
N MET A 120 -22.57 -7.10 -3.24
CA MET A 120 -22.03 -7.86 -4.37
C MET A 120 -22.47 -9.32 -4.39
N LYS A 121 -23.07 -9.83 -3.29
CA LYS A 121 -23.53 -11.20 -3.13
C LYS A 121 -22.41 -12.22 -3.32
N TYR A 122 -21.38 -12.10 -2.49
CA TYR A 122 -20.39 -13.17 -2.37
C TYR A 122 -21.02 -14.41 -1.79
N ASP A 123 -20.73 -15.57 -2.40
CA ASP A 123 -21.27 -16.87 -1.98
C ASP A 123 -20.44 -17.48 -0.83
N ALA A 124 -19.10 -17.33 -0.85
CA ALA A 124 -18.20 -17.77 0.23
C ALA A 124 -16.97 -16.86 0.36
N TRP A 125 -16.38 -16.87 1.54
CA TRP A 125 -15.17 -16.15 1.92
C TRP A 125 -14.32 -17.04 2.83
N VAL A 126 -13.04 -17.26 2.49
CA VAL A 126 -12.09 -17.92 3.39
C VAL A 126 -11.37 -16.87 4.23
N MET A 127 -11.11 -17.19 5.50
CA MET A 127 -10.32 -16.34 6.37
C MET A 127 -8.87 -16.37 5.92
N GLY A 128 -8.29 -15.20 5.65
CA GLY A 128 -6.85 -15.02 5.43
C GLY A 128 -6.10 -14.83 6.76
N ASN A 129 -4.79 -14.60 6.69
CA ASN A 129 -4.00 -14.39 7.91
C ASN A 129 -4.33 -13.04 8.58
N HIS A 130 -4.62 -12.02 7.79
CA HIS A 130 -4.95 -10.70 8.33
C HIS A 130 -6.33 -10.59 8.98
N GLU A 131 -7.20 -11.56 8.79
CA GLU A 131 -8.44 -11.67 9.55
C GLU A 131 -8.18 -11.96 11.04
N PHE A 132 -7.03 -12.54 11.39
CA PHE A 132 -6.66 -12.89 12.76
C PHE A 132 -5.89 -11.78 13.50
N ASN A 133 -5.38 -10.76 12.81
CA ASN A 133 -4.54 -9.70 13.41
C ASN A 133 -5.20 -8.93 14.57
N PHE A 134 -6.50 -9.03 14.73
CA PHE A 134 -7.26 -8.28 15.75
C PHE A 134 -7.89 -9.18 16.81
N GLY A 135 -7.50 -10.48 16.84
CA GLY A 135 -8.02 -11.49 17.72
C GLY A 135 -9.38 -12.06 17.31
N LEU A 136 -9.76 -13.16 17.95
CA LEU A 136 -10.95 -13.95 17.56
C LEU A 136 -12.27 -13.20 17.78
N ASP A 137 -12.37 -12.34 18.80
CA ASP A 137 -13.58 -11.56 19.09
C ASP A 137 -13.92 -10.59 17.93
N VAL A 138 -12.91 -9.93 17.37
CA VAL A 138 -13.08 -9.03 16.22
C VAL A 138 -13.42 -9.83 14.98
N LEU A 139 -12.73 -10.95 14.75
CA LEU A 139 -13.01 -11.84 13.64
C LEU A 139 -14.47 -12.36 13.67
N GLU A 140 -14.95 -12.83 14.83
CA GLU A 140 -16.32 -13.30 14.99
C GLU A 140 -17.34 -12.20 14.78
N LYS A 141 -17.09 -11.00 15.32
CA LYS A 141 -17.94 -9.82 15.13
C LYS A 141 -18.08 -9.44 13.67
N ILE A 142 -16.98 -9.41 12.91
CA ILE A 142 -16.98 -9.01 11.50
C ILE A 142 -17.54 -10.12 10.63
N SER A 143 -17.10 -11.37 10.82
CA SER A 143 -17.58 -12.52 10.02
C SER A 143 -19.07 -12.77 10.19
N SER A 144 -19.64 -12.48 11.38
CA SER A 144 -21.09 -12.56 11.63
C SER A 144 -21.93 -11.59 10.79
N GLN A 145 -21.32 -10.54 10.23
CA GLN A 145 -21.98 -9.58 9.33
C GLN A 145 -22.06 -10.10 7.88
N PHE A 146 -21.25 -11.09 7.53
CA PHE A 146 -21.23 -11.68 6.19
C PHE A 146 -22.47 -12.57 5.97
N LYS A 147 -23.15 -12.42 4.83
CA LYS A 147 -24.37 -13.18 4.49
C LYS A 147 -24.08 -14.45 3.71
N GLY A 148 -22.90 -14.61 3.11
CA GLY A 148 -22.42 -15.83 2.49
C GLY A 148 -21.86 -16.79 3.54
N GLN A 149 -21.06 -17.76 3.10
CA GLN A 149 -20.47 -18.76 3.99
C GLN A 149 -19.01 -18.43 4.31
N PRO A 150 -18.66 -18.05 5.56
CA PRO A 150 -17.26 -17.97 5.99
C PRO A 150 -16.69 -19.38 6.14
N LEU A 151 -15.42 -19.57 5.72
CA LEU A 151 -14.73 -20.87 5.67
C LEU A 151 -13.34 -20.77 6.28
N VAL A 152 -12.92 -21.79 7.04
CA VAL A 152 -11.51 -22.07 7.37
C VAL A 152 -11.36 -23.52 7.87
N GLY A 153 -11.04 -24.44 6.98
CA GLY A 153 -11.13 -25.88 7.26
C GLY A 153 -9.97 -26.45 8.08
N ASN A 154 -8.83 -25.78 8.13
CA ASN A 154 -7.64 -26.26 8.87
C ASN A 154 -7.46 -25.59 10.24
N ILE A 155 -8.42 -24.79 10.71
CA ILE A 155 -8.39 -24.20 12.06
C ILE A 155 -9.45 -24.83 12.94
N PHE A 156 -9.04 -25.25 14.15
CA PHE A 156 -9.82 -25.99 15.10
C PHE A 156 -9.84 -25.32 16.46
N LYS A 157 -10.92 -25.47 17.19
CA LYS A 157 -10.99 -25.15 18.62
C LYS A 157 -10.23 -26.22 19.42
N GLU A 158 -9.81 -25.90 20.63
CA GLU A 158 -9.11 -26.85 21.52
C GLU A 158 -9.91 -28.12 21.81
N ASN A 159 -11.25 -28.06 21.77
CA ASN A 159 -12.11 -29.20 21.95
C ASN A 159 -12.15 -30.18 20.73
N GLY A 160 -11.45 -29.81 19.64
CA GLY A 160 -11.37 -30.63 18.42
C GLY A 160 -12.41 -30.31 17.35
N ASP A 161 -13.37 -29.43 17.62
CA ASP A 161 -14.31 -28.93 16.62
C ASP A 161 -13.64 -27.96 15.66
N ARG A 162 -14.05 -27.92 14.38
CA ARG A 162 -13.62 -26.91 13.45
C ARG A 162 -14.04 -25.51 13.93
N TYR A 163 -13.16 -24.53 13.82
CA TYR A 163 -13.46 -23.14 14.19
C TYR A 163 -14.56 -22.56 13.29
N MET A 164 -14.44 -22.78 11.97
CA MET A 164 -15.47 -22.50 10.97
C MET A 164 -15.61 -23.70 10.03
N PRO A 165 -16.68 -23.79 9.20
CA PRO A 165 -16.84 -24.85 8.21
C PRO A 165 -15.63 -24.95 7.26
N ALA A 166 -15.27 -26.20 6.90
CA ALA A 166 -14.19 -26.43 5.94
C ALA A 166 -14.65 -26.21 4.49
N TYR A 167 -15.94 -26.31 4.22
CA TYR A 167 -16.49 -26.22 2.87
C TYR A 167 -17.95 -25.76 2.87
N THR A 168 -18.39 -25.33 1.69
CA THR A 168 -19.80 -25.14 1.37
C THR A 168 -20.17 -25.80 0.04
N ILE A 169 -21.45 -26.06 -0.19
CA ILE A 169 -21.98 -26.61 -1.46
C ILE A 169 -22.87 -25.54 -2.08
N ILE A 170 -22.55 -25.13 -3.31
CA ILE A 170 -23.30 -24.12 -4.06
C ILE A 170 -23.87 -24.80 -5.30
N GLU A 171 -25.18 -24.68 -5.51
CA GLU A 171 -25.86 -25.26 -6.68
C GLU A 171 -26.24 -24.16 -7.67
N LYS A 172 -25.87 -24.34 -8.94
CA LYS A 172 -26.25 -23.46 -10.05
C LYS A 172 -26.62 -24.32 -11.28
N ASP A 173 -27.80 -24.13 -11.83
CA ASP A 173 -28.34 -24.87 -12.99
C ASP A 173 -28.23 -26.41 -12.84
N GLY A 174 -28.46 -26.91 -11.60
CA GLY A 174 -28.39 -28.31 -11.28
C GLY A 174 -26.99 -28.91 -11.17
N ILE A 175 -25.92 -28.06 -11.20
CA ILE A 175 -24.53 -28.44 -10.93
C ILE A 175 -24.19 -28.07 -9.47
N LYS A 176 -23.69 -29.03 -8.70
CA LYS A 176 -23.26 -28.85 -7.31
C LYS A 176 -21.74 -28.64 -7.24
N VAL A 177 -21.32 -27.45 -6.85
CA VAL A 177 -19.92 -27.09 -6.66
C VAL A 177 -19.58 -27.11 -5.17
N GLY A 178 -18.67 -28.00 -4.76
CA GLY A 178 -18.07 -27.99 -3.43
C GLY A 178 -16.92 -26.99 -3.38
N VAL A 179 -17.00 -25.99 -2.51
CA VAL A 179 -15.95 -24.99 -2.28
C VAL A 179 -15.28 -25.27 -0.95
N ILE A 180 -13.98 -25.60 -0.96
CA ILE A 180 -13.19 -25.97 0.23
C ILE A 180 -12.28 -24.78 0.57
N GLY A 181 -12.36 -24.25 1.81
CA GLY A 181 -11.57 -23.12 2.29
C GLY A 181 -10.46 -23.54 3.24
N MET A 182 -9.21 -23.08 3.00
CA MET A 182 -8.06 -23.28 3.88
C MET A 182 -7.24 -21.99 4.02
N ASN A 183 -6.59 -21.84 5.19
CA ASN A 183 -5.65 -20.76 5.44
C ASN A 183 -4.21 -21.30 5.48
N THR A 184 -3.24 -20.40 5.25
CA THR A 184 -1.83 -20.71 5.43
C THR A 184 -1.55 -21.18 6.86
N PRO A 185 -0.74 -22.23 7.05
CA PRO A 185 -0.32 -22.64 8.38
C PRO A 185 0.65 -21.64 9.01
N MET A 186 1.19 -20.70 8.23
CA MET A 186 2.17 -19.70 8.68
C MET A 186 1.56 -18.65 9.63
N ILE A 187 0.24 -18.57 9.79
CA ILE A 187 -0.38 -17.67 10.77
C ILE A 187 0.17 -17.87 12.18
N THR A 188 0.62 -19.08 12.54
CA THR A 188 1.26 -19.35 13.83
C THR A 188 2.60 -18.67 14.02
N GLU A 189 3.31 -18.39 12.93
CA GLU A 189 4.55 -17.60 12.96
C GLU A 189 4.25 -16.11 12.89
N PHE A 190 3.24 -15.70 12.10
CA PHE A 190 2.86 -14.28 11.96
C PHE A 190 2.27 -13.70 13.25
N GLU A 191 1.48 -14.50 13.98
CA GLU A 191 0.87 -14.09 15.24
C GLU A 191 1.69 -14.50 16.48
N LYS A 192 2.93 -14.93 16.28
CA LYS A 192 3.81 -15.36 17.36
C LYS A 192 4.09 -14.23 18.35
N GLY A 193 3.78 -14.45 19.62
CA GLY A 193 3.95 -13.45 20.68
C GLY A 193 2.70 -12.61 20.94
N THR A 194 1.62 -12.82 20.19
CA THR A 194 0.28 -12.27 20.46
C THR A 194 -0.62 -13.31 21.14
N ASP A 195 -1.79 -12.91 21.62
CA ASP A 195 -2.86 -13.75 22.11
C ASP A 195 -3.97 -13.99 21.06
N HIS A 196 -3.75 -13.56 19.83
CA HIS A 196 -4.75 -13.54 18.76
C HIS A 196 -5.24 -14.94 18.36
N LEU A 197 -4.42 -15.97 18.55
CA LEU A 197 -4.75 -17.36 18.23
C LEU A 197 -5.08 -18.20 19.48
N ASP A 198 -5.24 -17.57 20.65
CA ASP A 198 -5.57 -18.29 21.87
C ASP A 198 -6.89 -19.04 21.73
N GLY A 199 -6.91 -20.34 22.10
CA GLY A 199 -8.09 -21.20 22.02
C GLY A 199 -8.30 -21.88 20.67
N ILE A 200 -7.38 -21.70 19.69
CA ILE A 200 -7.43 -22.40 18.40
C ILE A 200 -6.12 -23.14 18.08
N ILE A 201 -6.25 -24.13 17.21
CA ILE A 201 -5.16 -24.99 16.74
C ILE A 201 -5.16 -24.96 15.21
N VAL A 202 -4.04 -24.61 14.62
CA VAL A 202 -3.81 -24.64 13.16
C VAL A 202 -3.28 -26.02 12.78
N LYS A 203 -3.92 -26.67 11.82
CA LYS A 203 -3.53 -27.98 11.30
C LYS A 203 -3.02 -27.88 9.87
N ASP A 204 -2.38 -28.95 9.40
CA ASP A 204 -1.86 -29.08 8.05
C ASP A 204 -2.99 -28.93 7.01
N PRO A 205 -2.94 -27.91 6.14
CA PRO A 205 -3.99 -27.64 5.15
C PRO A 205 -4.07 -28.72 4.07
N VAL A 206 -2.99 -29.44 3.77
CA VAL A 206 -2.99 -30.52 2.78
C VAL A 206 -3.83 -31.69 3.29
N GLU A 207 -3.61 -32.11 4.53
CA GLU A 207 -4.37 -33.23 5.15
C GLU A 207 -5.82 -32.84 5.44
N GLU A 208 -6.09 -31.59 5.86
CA GLU A 208 -7.46 -31.13 6.09
C GLU A 208 -8.25 -30.96 4.78
N THR A 209 -7.59 -30.56 3.68
CA THR A 209 -8.19 -30.56 2.33
C THR A 209 -8.61 -31.97 1.92
N LYS A 210 -7.74 -32.96 2.12
CA LYS A 210 -8.04 -34.36 1.83
C LYS A 210 -9.27 -34.90 2.61
N LYS A 211 -9.40 -34.52 3.89
CA LYS A 211 -10.57 -34.86 4.71
C LYS A 211 -11.83 -34.17 4.18
N ALA A 212 -11.77 -32.89 3.84
CA ALA A 212 -12.90 -32.15 3.27
C ALA A 212 -13.38 -32.78 1.92
N ILE A 213 -12.43 -33.17 1.05
CA ILE A 213 -12.71 -33.89 -0.19
C ILE A 213 -13.45 -35.23 0.12
N ALA A 214 -12.95 -35.99 1.09
CA ALA A 214 -13.60 -37.25 1.49
C ALA A 214 -15.04 -37.04 2.00
N GLU A 215 -15.27 -35.94 2.75
CA GLU A 215 -16.60 -35.57 3.24
C GLU A 215 -17.55 -35.14 2.10
N LEU A 216 -17.04 -34.51 1.03
CA LEU A 216 -17.80 -34.04 -0.13
C LEU A 216 -18.06 -35.14 -1.17
N LYS A 217 -17.29 -36.21 -1.15
CA LYS A 217 -17.37 -37.29 -2.15
C LYS A 217 -18.78 -37.83 -2.30
N GLY A 218 -19.30 -37.81 -3.53
CA GLY A 218 -20.65 -38.25 -3.85
C GLY A 218 -21.78 -37.28 -3.48
N LYS A 219 -21.45 -36.09 -2.94
CA LYS A 219 -22.43 -35.05 -2.62
C LYS A 219 -22.39 -33.90 -3.64
N VAL A 220 -21.30 -33.76 -4.40
CA VAL A 220 -21.05 -32.69 -5.37
C VAL A 220 -20.59 -33.24 -6.70
N ASP A 221 -20.75 -32.44 -7.76
CA ASP A 221 -20.35 -32.78 -9.11
C ASP A 221 -18.89 -32.32 -9.41
N VAL A 222 -18.43 -31.29 -8.73
CA VAL A 222 -17.07 -30.75 -8.85
C VAL A 222 -16.63 -30.13 -7.51
N MET A 223 -15.32 -30.17 -7.24
CA MET A 223 -14.71 -29.56 -6.07
C MET A 223 -13.68 -28.52 -6.48
N VAL A 224 -13.68 -27.36 -5.81
CA VAL A 224 -12.71 -26.29 -6.00
C VAL A 224 -12.14 -25.84 -4.65
N GLY A 225 -10.86 -25.47 -4.63
CA GLY A 225 -10.20 -24.87 -3.49
C GLY A 225 -10.37 -23.37 -3.47
N LEU A 226 -10.53 -22.81 -2.29
CA LEU A 226 -10.48 -21.38 -1.98
C LEU A 226 -9.46 -21.23 -0.86
N MET A 227 -8.20 -20.93 -1.24
CA MET A 227 -7.05 -21.13 -0.36
C MET A 227 -6.33 -19.79 -0.14
N HIS A 228 -6.31 -19.31 1.10
CA HIS A 228 -5.47 -18.17 1.44
C HIS A 228 -4.03 -18.66 1.67
N MET A 229 -3.36 -18.98 0.58
CA MET A 229 -1.99 -19.50 0.54
C MET A 229 -1.36 -19.14 -0.80
N GLY A 230 -0.05 -18.88 -0.80
CA GLY A 230 0.73 -18.67 -2.01
C GLY A 230 0.95 -19.94 -2.83
N LEU A 231 1.61 -19.79 -3.99
CA LEU A 231 1.84 -20.89 -4.92
C LEU A 231 2.73 -21.98 -4.30
N ASP A 232 3.92 -21.58 -3.82
CA ASP A 232 4.97 -22.49 -3.32
C ASP A 232 5.63 -21.93 -2.06
N ASN A 233 5.98 -22.82 -1.14
CA ASN A 233 6.96 -22.64 -0.05
C ASN A 233 7.01 -21.23 0.55
N GLU A 234 5.94 -20.80 1.20
CA GLU A 234 5.89 -19.50 1.87
C GLU A 234 7.08 -19.31 2.81
N ASN A 235 7.78 -18.18 2.67
CA ASN A 235 8.98 -17.85 3.45
C ASN A 235 10.06 -18.98 3.43
N GLY A 236 10.09 -19.77 2.35
CA GLY A 236 11.01 -20.90 2.21
C GLY A 236 10.63 -22.17 2.99
N ASN A 237 9.41 -22.24 3.53
CA ASN A 237 8.91 -23.41 4.27
C ASN A 237 8.20 -24.40 3.34
N PRO A 238 8.72 -25.63 3.16
CA PRO A 238 8.06 -26.65 2.35
C PRO A 238 6.70 -27.04 2.94
N GLY A 239 5.75 -27.36 2.06
CA GLY A 239 4.40 -27.82 2.45
C GLY A 239 3.42 -26.69 2.76
N THR A 240 3.76 -25.44 2.48
CA THR A 240 2.93 -24.26 2.78
C THR A 240 2.27 -23.67 1.54
N GLY A 241 2.46 -24.24 0.36
CA GLY A 241 1.92 -23.73 -0.91
C GLY A 241 0.72 -24.50 -1.44
N VAL A 242 -0.09 -23.85 -2.30
CA VAL A 242 -1.22 -24.52 -2.98
C VAL A 242 -0.77 -25.58 -3.96
N THR A 243 0.50 -25.59 -4.41
CA THR A 243 1.08 -26.68 -5.19
C THR A 243 1.16 -27.98 -4.42
N ASP A 244 1.41 -27.95 -3.12
CA ASP A 244 1.40 -29.15 -2.26
C ASP A 244 -0.02 -29.71 -2.15
N ILE A 245 -1.02 -28.80 -1.99
CA ILE A 245 -2.44 -29.20 -1.98
C ILE A 245 -2.83 -29.83 -3.32
N ALA A 246 -2.49 -29.21 -4.45
CA ALA A 246 -2.82 -29.68 -5.79
C ALA A 246 -2.16 -31.04 -6.10
N ASN A 247 -0.91 -31.22 -5.69
CA ASN A 247 -0.19 -32.49 -5.86
C ASN A 247 -0.80 -33.63 -5.04
N ALA A 248 -1.25 -33.33 -3.82
CA ALA A 248 -1.83 -34.33 -2.92
C ALA A 248 -3.33 -34.61 -3.23
N ASN A 249 -4.04 -33.70 -3.88
CA ASN A 249 -5.50 -33.72 -4.05
C ASN A 249 -5.92 -33.41 -5.50
N PRO A 250 -5.60 -34.29 -6.48
CA PRO A 250 -5.91 -34.08 -7.90
C PRO A 250 -7.41 -34.15 -8.22
N GLU A 251 -8.26 -34.46 -7.25
CA GLU A 251 -9.75 -34.44 -7.36
C GLU A 251 -10.27 -32.97 -7.46
N LEU A 252 -9.49 -31.99 -7.04
CA LEU A 252 -9.85 -30.59 -7.20
C LEU A 252 -9.80 -30.22 -8.68
N ALA A 253 -10.86 -29.59 -9.18
CA ALA A 253 -10.86 -29.03 -10.53
C ALA A 253 -10.00 -27.79 -10.63
N ALA A 254 -10.08 -26.90 -9.64
CA ALA A 254 -9.34 -25.63 -9.59
C ALA A 254 -9.10 -25.19 -8.16
N ILE A 255 -8.17 -24.22 -7.99
CA ILE A 255 -7.87 -23.51 -6.74
C ILE A 255 -7.78 -22.01 -7.04
N PHE A 256 -8.49 -21.20 -6.26
CA PHE A 256 -8.20 -19.78 -6.08
C PHE A 256 -7.18 -19.64 -4.95
N ALA A 257 -6.02 -19.07 -5.27
CA ALA A 257 -4.93 -18.77 -4.33
C ALA A 257 -4.95 -17.29 -3.93
N GLY A 258 -4.17 -16.91 -2.92
CA GLY A 258 -4.01 -15.56 -2.42
C GLY A 258 -2.73 -15.39 -1.60
N HIS A 259 -2.70 -14.42 -0.66
CA HIS A 259 -1.63 -14.20 0.32
C HIS A 259 -0.33 -13.61 -0.25
N MET A 260 0.21 -14.13 -1.35
CA MET A 260 1.51 -13.68 -1.88
C MET A 260 1.42 -12.45 -2.79
N HIS A 261 0.21 -11.90 -2.98
CA HIS A 261 0.00 -10.69 -3.78
C HIS A 261 0.52 -10.81 -5.21
N THR A 262 0.41 -12.00 -5.78
CA THR A 262 0.93 -12.34 -7.11
C THR A 262 -0.21 -12.47 -8.12
N LEU A 263 0.02 -12.07 -9.36
CA LEU A 263 -0.92 -12.34 -10.43
C LEU A 263 -0.58 -13.68 -11.10
N ILE A 264 -1.42 -14.69 -10.86
CA ILE A 264 -1.37 -15.98 -11.57
C ILE A 264 -2.66 -16.10 -12.37
N GLU A 265 -2.57 -15.81 -13.67
CA GLU A 265 -3.74 -15.88 -14.53
C GLU A 265 -4.25 -17.31 -14.66
N SER A 266 -3.33 -18.25 -14.99
CA SER A 266 -3.65 -19.65 -15.22
C SER A 266 -2.38 -20.51 -15.10
N GLN A 267 -2.32 -21.36 -14.09
CA GLN A 267 -1.27 -22.36 -13.92
C GLN A 267 -1.90 -23.72 -13.62
N THR A 268 -1.36 -24.80 -14.16
CA THR A 268 -1.86 -26.14 -13.87
C THR A 268 -0.79 -26.96 -13.16
N VAL A 269 -1.15 -27.53 -12.01
CA VAL A 269 -0.31 -28.42 -11.21
C VAL A 269 -1.08 -29.71 -10.98
N ASN A 270 -0.50 -30.86 -11.37
CA ASN A 270 -1.08 -32.19 -11.24
C ASN A 270 -2.56 -32.27 -11.72
N GLY A 271 -2.88 -31.55 -12.81
CA GLY A 271 -4.24 -31.49 -13.33
C GLY A 271 -5.16 -30.49 -12.64
N VAL A 272 -4.77 -29.84 -11.56
CA VAL A 272 -5.54 -28.79 -10.86
C VAL A 272 -5.19 -27.43 -11.44
N LEU A 273 -6.20 -26.63 -11.81
CA LEU A 273 -6.06 -25.30 -12.36
C LEU A 273 -5.94 -24.28 -11.21
N ILE A 274 -4.86 -23.45 -11.18
CA ILE A 274 -4.59 -22.48 -10.13
C ILE A 274 -4.67 -21.06 -10.73
N SER A 275 -5.35 -20.15 -10.02
CA SER A 275 -5.41 -18.73 -10.35
C SER A 275 -5.34 -17.86 -9.09
N GLU A 276 -4.59 -16.76 -9.14
CA GLU A 276 -4.45 -15.78 -8.07
C GLU A 276 -4.65 -14.37 -8.64
N PRO A 277 -5.54 -13.52 -8.07
CA PRO A 277 -5.95 -12.25 -8.69
C PRO A 277 -5.04 -11.05 -8.33
N ASN A 278 -3.86 -11.26 -7.71
CA ASN A 278 -3.08 -10.18 -7.13
C ASN A 278 -3.85 -9.50 -5.98
N LYS A 279 -3.41 -8.33 -5.54
CA LYS A 279 -3.96 -7.59 -4.38
C LYS A 279 -4.73 -6.33 -4.74
N TYR A 280 -5.37 -5.75 -3.70
CA TYR A 280 -6.03 -4.43 -3.72
C TYR A 280 -7.15 -4.30 -4.74
N GLY A 281 -7.74 -5.43 -5.15
CA GLY A 281 -8.80 -5.44 -6.17
C GLY A 281 -8.33 -5.00 -7.56
N SER A 282 -7.03 -5.13 -7.86
CA SER A 282 -6.47 -4.79 -9.18
C SER A 282 -6.97 -5.71 -10.29
N HIS A 283 -7.31 -6.96 -9.94
CA HIS A 283 -7.83 -8.00 -10.82
C HIS A 283 -8.91 -8.80 -10.11
N ILE A 284 -9.68 -9.55 -10.89
CA ILE A 284 -10.52 -10.65 -10.42
C ILE A 284 -10.20 -11.88 -11.26
N SER A 285 -9.93 -13.02 -10.64
CA SER A 285 -9.75 -14.31 -11.31
C SER A 285 -11.10 -14.82 -11.80
N ARG A 286 -11.17 -15.27 -13.07
CA ARG A 286 -12.32 -15.92 -13.64
C ARG A 286 -11.96 -17.35 -14.07
N ILE A 287 -12.67 -18.33 -13.55
CA ILE A 287 -12.55 -19.74 -13.95
C ILE A 287 -13.89 -20.18 -14.54
N ASP A 288 -13.87 -20.59 -15.79
CA ASP A 288 -15.03 -21.16 -16.49
C ASP A 288 -14.95 -22.69 -16.52
N LEU A 289 -15.97 -23.35 -15.98
CA LEU A 289 -16.11 -24.81 -15.95
C LEU A 289 -17.26 -25.20 -16.87
N THR A 290 -17.01 -26.05 -17.87
CA THR A 290 -18.03 -26.53 -18.81
C THR A 290 -18.36 -27.99 -18.52
N PHE A 291 -19.65 -28.29 -18.38
CA PHE A 291 -20.18 -29.60 -18.06
C PHE A 291 -21.10 -30.10 -19.16
N THR A 292 -21.17 -31.46 -19.28
CA THR A 292 -22.20 -32.15 -20.06
C THR A 292 -22.88 -33.16 -19.16
N LYS A 293 -24.11 -33.56 -19.51
CA LYS A 293 -24.82 -34.66 -18.87
C LYS A 293 -24.69 -35.90 -19.73
N GLU A 294 -24.10 -36.96 -19.18
CA GLU A 294 -24.01 -38.29 -19.77
C GLU A 294 -24.99 -39.21 -19.00
N GLY A 295 -26.25 -39.21 -19.45
CA GLY A 295 -27.36 -39.82 -18.67
C GLY A 295 -27.64 -38.99 -17.40
N ASP A 296 -27.59 -39.62 -16.23
CA ASP A 296 -27.74 -38.94 -14.94
C ASP A 296 -26.43 -38.38 -14.37
N LYS A 297 -25.30 -38.61 -15.06
CA LYS A 297 -23.98 -38.20 -14.58
C LYS A 297 -23.59 -36.86 -15.17
N VAL A 298 -23.18 -35.94 -14.31
CA VAL A 298 -22.53 -34.66 -14.67
C VAL A 298 -21.05 -34.92 -14.89
N VAL A 299 -20.51 -34.47 -16.05
CA VAL A 299 -19.12 -34.67 -16.43
C VAL A 299 -18.49 -33.31 -16.76
N LEU A 300 -17.39 -32.97 -16.07
CA LEU A 300 -16.58 -31.78 -16.39
C LEU A 300 -15.81 -32.02 -17.70
N LYS A 301 -16.08 -31.22 -18.71
CA LYS A 301 -15.45 -31.31 -20.05
C LYS A 301 -14.24 -30.41 -20.21
N SER A 302 -14.34 -29.18 -19.74
CA SER A 302 -13.22 -28.22 -19.82
C SER A 302 -13.20 -27.29 -18.63
N LYS A 303 -12.02 -26.73 -18.38
CA LYS A 303 -11.77 -25.69 -17.39
C LYS A 303 -10.76 -24.71 -17.95
N GLU A 304 -11.07 -23.43 -17.83
CA GLU A 304 -10.26 -22.33 -18.35
C GLU A 304 -10.19 -21.21 -17.31
N ALA A 305 -9.04 -20.57 -17.17
CA ALA A 305 -8.87 -19.41 -16.29
C ALA A 305 -8.33 -18.20 -17.03
N LYS A 306 -8.72 -17.01 -16.56
CA LYS A 306 -8.17 -15.73 -16.98
C LYS A 306 -8.34 -14.71 -15.86
N ALA A 307 -7.47 -13.71 -15.84
CA ALA A 307 -7.61 -12.55 -14.98
C ALA A 307 -8.34 -11.40 -15.70
N LEU A 308 -9.29 -10.77 -15.02
CA LEU A 308 -9.99 -9.58 -15.51
C LEU A 308 -9.43 -8.37 -14.75
N ALA A 309 -8.70 -7.51 -15.43
CA ALA A 309 -8.03 -6.37 -14.83
C ALA A 309 -8.98 -5.17 -14.66
N VAL A 310 -8.80 -4.43 -13.56
CA VAL A 310 -9.42 -3.10 -13.37
C VAL A 310 -8.79 -2.07 -14.30
N LYS A 311 -7.49 -2.19 -14.57
CA LYS A 311 -6.79 -1.34 -15.55
C LYS A 311 -6.81 -1.98 -16.93
N ALA A 312 -7.45 -1.34 -17.89
CA ALA A 312 -7.49 -1.80 -19.27
C ALA A 312 -6.14 -1.60 -20.00
N ALA A 313 -5.96 -2.29 -21.12
CA ALA A 313 -4.72 -2.23 -21.92
C ALA A 313 -4.43 -0.83 -22.50
N ASP A 314 -5.44 0.00 -22.69
CA ASP A 314 -5.30 1.40 -23.11
C ASP A 314 -4.94 2.35 -21.98
N GLY A 315 -4.76 1.84 -20.75
CA GLY A 315 -4.42 2.58 -19.55
C GLY A 315 -5.61 3.17 -18.79
N SER A 316 -6.82 3.07 -19.31
CA SER A 316 -8.05 3.46 -18.59
C SER A 316 -8.34 2.50 -17.43
N TYR A 317 -9.11 2.98 -16.45
CA TYR A 317 -9.54 2.16 -15.32
C TYR A 317 -11.03 1.86 -15.41
N GLU A 318 -11.44 0.69 -14.92
CA GLU A 318 -12.84 0.35 -14.78
C GLU A 318 -13.54 1.37 -13.89
N VAL A 319 -14.74 1.77 -14.27
CA VAL A 319 -15.55 2.69 -13.49
C VAL A 319 -16.18 1.97 -12.29
N SER A 320 -16.29 2.68 -11.18
CA SER A 320 -16.99 2.17 -10.01
C SER A 320 -18.48 1.99 -10.26
N ASP A 321 -19.07 1.01 -9.61
CA ASP A 321 -20.53 0.86 -9.57
C ASP A 321 -21.17 1.97 -8.72
N PRO A 322 -22.02 2.83 -9.29
CA PRO A 322 -22.55 3.98 -8.58
C PRO A 322 -23.47 3.60 -7.41
N GLY A 323 -24.18 2.48 -7.51
CA GLY A 323 -25.05 2.01 -6.42
C GLY A 323 -24.27 1.56 -5.20
N LEU A 324 -23.16 0.87 -5.41
CA LEU A 324 -22.27 0.46 -4.33
C LEU A 324 -21.50 1.67 -3.77
N GLU A 325 -21.06 2.62 -4.62
CA GLU A 325 -20.47 3.88 -4.14
C GLU A 325 -21.40 4.65 -3.23
N ASP A 326 -22.67 4.82 -3.62
CA ASP A 326 -23.67 5.50 -2.78
C ASP A 326 -23.86 4.78 -1.44
N THR A 327 -23.87 3.45 -1.44
CA THR A 327 -23.99 2.63 -0.23
C THR A 327 -22.79 2.81 0.70
N LEU A 328 -21.58 2.87 0.14
CA LEU A 328 -20.32 2.96 0.89
C LEU A 328 -19.90 4.40 1.21
N HIS A 329 -20.55 5.40 0.62
CA HIS A 329 -20.20 6.81 0.80
C HIS A 329 -20.11 7.26 2.27
N PRO A 330 -20.99 6.84 3.21
CA PRO A 330 -20.84 7.22 4.63
C PRO A 330 -19.53 6.71 5.26
N PHE A 331 -19.08 5.52 4.89
CA PHE A 331 -17.83 4.94 5.38
C PHE A 331 -16.62 5.67 4.77
N HIS A 332 -16.73 6.03 3.49
CA HIS A 332 -15.74 6.82 2.78
C HIS A 332 -15.50 8.18 3.48
N GLU A 333 -16.57 8.92 3.77
CA GLU A 333 -16.45 10.20 4.46
C GLU A 333 -15.93 10.05 5.89
N PHE A 334 -16.26 8.94 6.57
CA PHE A 334 -15.74 8.66 7.91
C PHE A 334 -14.21 8.44 7.89
N ALA A 335 -13.73 7.57 7.02
CA ALA A 335 -12.28 7.28 6.91
C ALA A 335 -11.49 8.54 6.47
N ARG A 336 -12.03 9.33 5.54
CA ARG A 336 -11.43 10.61 5.15
C ARG A 336 -11.40 11.64 6.27
N ALA A 337 -12.45 11.69 7.07
CA ALA A 337 -12.47 12.57 8.23
C ALA A 337 -11.41 12.18 9.25
N ASP A 338 -11.21 10.87 9.49
CA ASP A 338 -10.18 10.36 10.37
C ASP A 338 -8.76 10.72 9.86
N ALA A 339 -8.49 10.49 8.58
CA ALA A 339 -7.21 10.83 7.96
C ALA A 339 -6.86 12.33 8.06
N ASN A 340 -7.88 13.19 8.14
CA ASN A 340 -7.73 14.65 8.24
C ASN A 340 -7.76 15.20 9.68
N ILE A 341 -7.76 14.35 10.70
CA ILE A 341 -7.63 14.79 12.10
C ILE A 341 -6.27 15.46 12.30
N GLU A 342 -6.28 16.70 12.80
CA GLU A 342 -5.07 17.42 13.21
C GLU A 342 -4.53 16.82 14.50
N VAL A 343 -3.26 16.42 14.52
CA VAL A 343 -2.60 15.78 15.65
C VAL A 343 -1.61 16.69 16.35
N ALA A 344 -1.02 17.65 15.62
CA ALA A 344 -0.10 18.65 16.15
C ALA A 344 0.03 19.84 15.20
N GLU A 345 0.83 20.86 15.61
CA GLU A 345 1.29 21.97 14.77
C GLU A 345 2.83 21.90 14.67
N LEU A 346 3.34 21.84 13.42
CA LEU A 346 4.77 21.96 13.14
C LEU A 346 5.18 23.44 13.13
N LYS A 347 6.19 23.80 13.92
CA LYS A 347 6.76 25.13 13.99
C LYS A 347 8.24 25.14 13.58
N GLY A 348 8.77 26.32 13.31
CA GLY A 348 10.18 26.51 12.99
C GLY A 348 10.48 26.24 11.51
N THR A 349 10.81 25.02 11.15
CA THR A 349 11.19 24.67 9.77
C THR A 349 10.39 23.47 9.26
N ASN A 350 10.31 23.31 7.94
CA ASN A 350 9.80 22.10 7.29
C ASN A 350 10.64 20.88 7.70
N LEU A 351 10.02 19.70 7.80
CA LEU A 351 10.75 18.47 8.16
C LEU A 351 11.63 17.95 7.01
N VAL A 352 11.31 18.29 5.77
CA VAL A 352 12.14 17.97 4.60
C VAL A 352 12.47 19.27 3.89
N PRO A 353 13.75 19.60 3.69
CA PRO A 353 14.14 20.75 2.87
C PRO A 353 13.78 20.49 1.40
N ALA A 354 13.68 21.57 0.61
CA ALA A 354 13.51 21.42 -0.83
C ALA A 354 14.71 20.70 -1.45
N ASP A 355 14.45 19.89 -2.48
CA ASP A 355 15.51 19.26 -3.24
C ASP A 355 16.41 20.33 -3.87
N GLU A 356 17.70 20.29 -3.59
CA GLU A 356 18.68 21.19 -4.20
C GLU A 356 18.76 20.95 -5.72
N ILE A 357 18.69 19.68 -6.12
CA ILE A 357 18.77 19.24 -7.52
C ILE A 357 17.53 18.44 -7.87
N LYS A 358 16.78 18.86 -8.88
CA LYS A 358 15.63 18.10 -9.40
C LYS A 358 16.02 16.67 -9.77
N GLY A 359 15.32 15.69 -9.20
CA GLY A 359 15.55 14.26 -9.41
C GLY A 359 16.55 13.64 -8.43
N ILE A 360 17.06 14.40 -7.47
CA ILE A 360 17.87 13.91 -6.35
C ILE A 360 17.17 14.30 -5.04
N PRO A 361 16.35 13.41 -4.44
CA PRO A 361 15.58 13.75 -3.24
C PRO A 361 16.48 14.06 -2.05
N ALA A 362 16.29 15.24 -1.44
CA ALA A 362 17.05 15.67 -0.26
C ALA A 362 16.93 14.65 0.89
N VAL A 363 15.75 14.07 1.08
CA VAL A 363 15.45 13.08 2.12
C VAL A 363 16.31 11.81 2.04
N GLN A 364 16.87 11.48 0.87
CA GLN A 364 17.67 10.29 0.65
C GLN A 364 19.18 10.54 0.70
N ILE A 365 19.65 11.78 0.58
CA ILE A 365 21.07 12.10 0.46
C ILE A 365 21.64 12.90 1.62
N GLN A 366 20.80 13.32 2.55
CA GLN A 366 21.21 14.08 3.73
C GLN A 366 20.28 13.82 4.91
N GLU A 367 20.80 14.03 6.11
CA GLU A 367 19.99 14.06 7.31
C GLU A 367 18.91 15.14 7.21
N THR A 368 17.70 14.78 7.62
CA THR A 368 16.56 15.71 7.62
C THR A 368 15.83 15.66 8.96
N PRO A 369 15.16 16.74 9.38
CA PRO A 369 14.29 16.68 10.55
C PRO A 369 13.23 15.60 10.50
N LEU A 370 12.85 15.09 9.31
CA LEU A 370 11.91 13.98 9.17
C LEU A 370 12.53 12.64 9.60
N SER A 371 13.77 12.34 9.14
CA SER A 371 14.47 11.13 9.59
C SER A 371 14.69 11.16 11.10
N ASP A 372 15.05 12.32 11.64
CA ASP A 372 15.24 12.51 13.07
C ASP A 372 13.95 12.34 13.86
N PHE A 373 12.82 12.84 13.34
CA PHE A 373 11.51 12.66 13.96
C PHE A 373 11.17 11.18 14.16
N PHE A 374 11.33 10.34 13.13
CA PHE A 374 11.03 8.92 13.28
C PHE A 374 12.01 8.20 14.21
N THR A 375 13.29 8.55 14.19
CA THR A 375 14.25 8.01 15.16
C THR A 375 13.94 8.45 16.59
N GLU A 376 13.54 9.70 16.81
CA GLU A 376 13.08 10.19 18.13
C GLU A 376 11.88 9.41 18.63
N VAL A 377 10.87 9.17 17.78
CA VAL A 377 9.69 8.38 18.14
C VAL A 377 10.07 6.96 18.53
N MET A 378 10.89 6.29 17.70
CA MET A 378 11.28 4.91 17.96
C MET A 378 12.12 4.77 19.23
N LEU A 379 13.09 5.65 19.44
CA LEU A 379 13.90 5.68 20.67
C LEU A 379 13.07 6.01 21.92
N HIS A 380 12.06 6.87 21.79
CA HIS A 380 11.21 7.25 22.92
C HIS A 380 10.35 6.09 23.43
N TYR A 381 9.81 5.26 22.52
CA TYR A 381 8.87 4.21 22.90
C TYR A 381 9.54 2.83 23.10
N SER A 382 10.77 2.66 22.66
CA SER A 382 11.55 1.44 22.89
C SER A 382 12.70 1.69 23.88
N ASP A 383 13.23 0.63 24.46
CA ASP A 383 14.47 0.69 25.29
C ASP A 383 15.68 0.30 24.41
N ALA A 384 15.67 0.75 23.14
CA ALA A 384 16.74 0.45 22.19
C ALA A 384 17.91 1.43 22.34
N ASP A 385 19.14 0.92 22.18
CA ASP A 385 20.35 1.73 22.12
C ASP A 385 20.50 2.41 20.75
N VAL A 386 20.07 1.70 19.70
CA VAL A 386 20.10 2.14 18.31
C VAL A 386 18.76 1.79 17.67
N VAL A 387 18.24 2.67 16.84
CA VAL A 387 17.05 2.38 16.01
C VAL A 387 17.36 2.56 14.54
N ALA A 388 16.64 1.84 13.69
CA ALA A 388 16.75 1.96 12.23
C ALA A 388 15.37 2.00 11.57
N HIS A 389 15.20 2.91 10.63
CA HIS A 389 14.00 2.99 9.79
C HIS A 389 14.35 3.47 8.38
N GLN A 390 13.41 3.34 7.46
CA GLN A 390 13.53 3.84 6.08
C GLN A 390 12.45 4.89 5.76
N ILE A 391 12.75 5.75 4.79
CA ILE A 391 11.79 6.67 4.17
C ILE A 391 11.70 6.31 2.68
N ASP A 392 10.72 5.49 2.31
CA ASP A 392 10.57 5.01 0.93
C ASP A 392 9.95 6.03 -0.01
N ASN A 393 9.34 7.08 0.53
CA ASN A 393 8.71 8.12 -0.27
C ASN A 393 9.74 9.18 -0.67
N ASP A 394 10.21 9.14 -1.91
CA ASP A 394 11.11 10.15 -2.49
C ASP A 394 10.46 11.56 -2.59
N LYS A 395 9.14 11.65 -2.38
CA LYS A 395 8.37 12.89 -2.28
C LYS A 395 7.99 13.24 -0.85
N ALA A 396 8.63 12.61 0.13
CA ALA A 396 8.38 12.87 1.54
C ALA A 396 8.48 14.36 1.83
N LYS A 397 7.53 14.88 2.59
CA LYS A 397 7.45 16.29 2.99
C LYS A 397 6.55 16.47 4.18
N LEU A 398 6.87 17.45 5.02
CA LEU A 398 5.97 17.94 6.06
C LEU A 398 6.31 19.42 6.28
N ASP A 399 5.41 20.27 5.81
CA ASP A 399 5.60 21.72 5.86
C ASP A 399 5.14 22.29 7.20
N VAL A 400 5.69 23.44 7.61
CA VAL A 400 5.25 24.21 8.77
C VAL A 400 3.74 24.45 8.72
N GLY A 401 3.06 24.19 9.84
CA GLY A 401 1.61 24.30 9.99
C GLY A 401 0.97 23.05 10.63
N PRO A 402 -0.35 22.84 10.44
CA PRO A 402 -1.05 21.72 11.05
C PRO A 402 -0.57 20.37 10.48
N ILE A 403 -0.23 19.45 11.38
CA ILE A 403 0.08 18.05 11.08
C ILE A 403 -1.19 17.23 11.21
N LYS A 404 -1.54 16.46 10.19
CA LYS A 404 -2.68 15.54 10.16
C LYS A 404 -2.22 14.09 10.18
N LYS A 405 -3.12 13.16 10.52
CA LYS A 405 -2.80 11.71 10.48
C LYS A 405 -2.25 11.29 9.11
N LYS A 406 -2.88 11.75 8.02
CA LYS A 406 -2.44 11.42 6.65
C LYS A 406 -1.04 11.92 6.32
N ASP A 407 -0.57 13.00 6.95
CA ASP A 407 0.76 13.53 6.71
C ASP A 407 1.82 12.59 7.31
N ILE A 408 1.52 11.95 8.45
CA ILE A 408 2.37 10.90 9.01
C ILE A 408 2.38 9.68 8.09
N ALA A 409 1.21 9.24 7.61
CA ALA A 409 1.10 8.10 6.70
C ALA A 409 1.80 8.35 5.35
N PHE A 410 1.77 9.58 4.84
CA PHE A 410 2.47 9.97 3.62
C PHE A 410 3.99 9.83 3.75
N ASN A 411 4.53 10.14 4.92
CA ASN A 411 5.96 10.11 5.17
C ASN A 411 6.47 8.75 5.67
N TYR A 412 5.61 7.94 6.31
CA TYR A 412 5.90 6.56 6.70
C TYR A 412 4.90 5.62 6.03
N GLN A 413 5.29 5.00 4.92
CA GLN A 413 4.36 4.27 4.04
C GLN A 413 3.97 2.88 4.54
N TYR A 414 4.72 2.28 5.46
CA TYR A 414 4.40 0.97 6.02
C TYR A 414 3.25 1.05 7.01
N THR A 415 2.08 0.55 6.64
CA THR A 415 0.85 0.67 7.44
C THR A 415 0.99 -0.02 8.80
N PHE A 416 1.60 -1.19 8.82
CA PHE A 416 1.77 -2.03 10.01
C PHE A 416 3.19 -2.10 10.53
N GLY A 417 4.08 -1.21 10.09
CA GLY A 417 5.43 -1.14 10.61
C GLY A 417 5.42 -0.85 12.11
N GLU A 418 6.08 -1.69 12.88
CA GLU A 418 6.26 -1.60 14.34
C GLU A 418 7.72 -1.36 14.69
N VAL A 419 7.99 -1.18 15.98
CA VAL A 419 9.35 -1.21 16.54
C VAL A 419 9.53 -2.53 17.25
N THR A 420 10.36 -3.41 16.69
CA THR A 420 10.79 -4.65 17.35
C THR A 420 12.25 -4.51 17.75
N VAL A 421 12.59 -4.87 19.00
CA VAL A 421 13.92 -4.72 19.57
C VAL A 421 14.62 -6.08 19.59
N TYR A 422 15.80 -6.13 18.99
CA TYR A 422 16.65 -7.31 18.93
C TYR A 422 17.97 -7.10 19.67
N GLU A 423 18.48 -8.17 20.29
CA GLU A 423 19.85 -8.22 20.82
C GLU A 423 20.81 -8.55 19.67
N VAL A 424 21.71 -7.61 19.36
CA VAL A 424 22.69 -7.74 18.28
C VAL A 424 24.09 -7.34 18.77
N THR A 425 25.12 -7.67 17.97
CA THR A 425 26.49 -7.18 18.23
C THR A 425 26.78 -5.89 17.45
N GLY A 426 27.81 -5.15 17.86
CA GLY A 426 28.27 -3.98 17.10
C GLY A 426 28.75 -4.36 15.69
N HIS A 427 29.25 -5.61 15.51
CA HIS A 427 29.57 -6.16 14.20
C HIS A 427 28.31 -6.33 13.34
N ASP A 428 27.23 -6.89 13.90
CA ASP A 428 25.96 -7.05 13.19
C ASP A 428 25.38 -5.70 12.80
N LEU A 429 25.40 -4.72 13.69
CA LEU A 429 24.96 -3.34 13.39
C LEU A 429 25.77 -2.76 12.23
N LYS A 430 27.11 -2.90 12.25
CA LYS A 430 27.96 -2.36 11.19
C LYS A 430 27.72 -3.04 9.85
N ASP A 431 27.56 -4.37 9.81
CA ASP A 431 27.22 -5.10 8.57
C ASP A 431 25.90 -4.62 7.97
N TYR A 432 24.90 -4.39 8.82
CA TYR A 432 23.62 -3.81 8.40
C TYR A 432 23.78 -2.39 7.84
N MET A 433 24.52 -1.53 8.54
CA MET A 433 24.78 -0.14 8.09
C MET A 433 25.55 -0.12 6.77
N GLU A 434 26.54 -1.01 6.59
CA GLU A 434 27.28 -1.15 5.34
C GLU A 434 26.40 -1.64 4.18
N TRP A 435 25.45 -2.55 4.45
CA TRP A 435 24.45 -2.96 3.48
C TRP A 435 23.55 -1.77 3.09
N SER A 436 23.11 -0.99 4.05
CA SER A 436 22.32 0.21 3.79
C SER A 436 23.10 1.22 2.93
N ALA A 437 24.35 1.51 3.29
CA ALA A 437 25.25 2.38 2.53
C ALA A 437 25.52 1.89 1.10
N GLY A 438 25.25 0.61 0.82
CA GLY A 438 25.29 0.02 -0.52
C GLY A 438 24.24 0.58 -1.49
N TYR A 439 23.28 1.37 -1.01
CA TYR A 439 22.29 2.07 -1.84
C TYR A 439 22.94 3.11 -2.79
N PHE A 440 24.03 3.72 -2.36
CA PHE A 440 24.73 4.74 -3.11
C PHE A 440 25.82 4.16 -4.01
N ASN A 441 26.11 4.79 -5.13
CA ASN A 441 27.30 4.47 -5.93
C ASN A 441 28.58 4.97 -5.24
N SER A 442 29.71 4.31 -5.53
CA SER A 442 31.02 4.85 -5.18
C SER A 442 31.30 6.11 -5.98
N THR A 443 32.00 7.06 -5.35
CA THR A 443 32.45 8.29 -5.99
C THR A 443 33.91 8.24 -6.37
N ARG A 444 34.28 9.09 -7.34
CA ARG A 444 35.65 9.31 -7.81
C ARG A 444 35.97 10.80 -7.80
N PRO A 445 37.25 11.19 -7.86
CA PRO A 445 37.61 12.59 -7.97
C PRO A 445 36.87 13.30 -9.10
N GLY A 446 36.34 14.47 -8.82
CA GLY A 446 35.54 15.26 -9.76
C GLY A 446 34.05 14.99 -9.76
N ASP A 447 33.55 14.02 -9.00
CA ASP A 447 32.11 13.82 -8.80
C ASP A 447 31.54 14.93 -7.90
N VAL A 448 30.49 15.59 -8.38
CA VAL A 448 29.84 16.72 -7.70
C VAL A 448 28.38 16.46 -7.33
N THR A 449 27.88 15.28 -7.63
CA THR A 449 26.54 14.81 -7.22
C THR A 449 26.62 13.40 -6.63
N ILE A 450 25.70 13.10 -5.71
CA ILE A 450 25.48 11.76 -5.16
C ILE A 450 24.59 10.99 -6.14
N SER A 451 24.84 9.71 -6.35
CA SER A 451 24.02 8.86 -7.22
C SER A 451 23.71 7.50 -6.58
N PHE A 452 22.68 6.85 -7.09
CA PHE A 452 22.12 5.61 -6.53
C PHE A 452 22.43 4.39 -7.40
N ASP A 453 22.69 3.24 -6.78
CA ASP A 453 22.83 1.97 -7.49
C ASP A 453 21.47 1.54 -8.09
N PRO A 454 21.32 1.46 -9.43
CA PRO A 454 20.05 1.11 -10.06
C PRO A 454 19.58 -0.32 -9.71
N LYS A 455 20.49 -1.24 -9.39
CA LYS A 455 20.12 -2.61 -8.96
C LYS A 455 19.49 -2.59 -7.57
N ARG A 456 19.99 -1.75 -6.67
CA ARG A 456 19.40 -1.55 -5.36
C ARG A 456 18.04 -0.87 -5.50
N ARG A 457 17.90 0.17 -6.31
CA ARG A 457 16.62 0.85 -6.57
C ARG A 457 15.56 -0.05 -7.21
N ALA A 458 15.96 -1.03 -7.99
CA ALA A 458 15.05 -2.01 -8.60
C ALA A 458 14.58 -3.09 -7.64
N SER A 459 15.20 -3.26 -6.49
CA SER A 459 14.84 -4.24 -5.47
C SER A 459 13.57 -3.84 -4.73
N LYS A 460 12.78 -4.81 -4.30
CA LYS A 460 11.56 -4.59 -3.50
C LYS A 460 11.84 -3.90 -2.16
N TYR A 461 13.07 -3.98 -1.64
CA TYR A 461 13.51 -3.43 -0.35
C TYR A 461 14.67 -2.46 -0.53
N SER A 462 14.54 -1.55 -1.46
CA SER A 462 15.65 -0.86 -2.11
C SER A 462 16.15 0.40 -1.43
N THR A 463 15.51 0.86 -0.36
CA THR A 463 15.91 2.12 0.28
C THR A 463 17.13 1.96 1.17
N ASP A 464 17.82 3.08 1.39
CA ASP A 464 18.74 3.28 2.50
C ASP A 464 17.95 3.38 3.82
N ASP A 465 18.59 2.93 4.90
CA ASP A 465 18.02 3.01 6.24
C ASP A 465 18.76 4.08 7.04
N PHE A 466 18.03 4.83 7.87
CA PHE A 466 18.54 5.87 8.76
C PHE A 466 18.66 5.31 10.17
N PHE A 467 19.77 5.66 10.85
CA PHE A 467 20.08 5.12 12.18
C PHE A 467 20.10 6.23 13.22
N GLY A 468 19.28 6.10 14.26
CA GLY A 468 19.27 6.95 15.46
C GLY A 468 19.94 6.27 16.66
N GLY A 469 20.39 7.05 17.65
CA GLY A 469 21.14 6.54 18.79
C GLY A 469 22.65 6.43 18.55
N VAL A 470 23.09 6.65 17.31
CA VAL A 470 24.50 6.66 16.88
C VAL A 470 24.83 7.88 16.04
N THR A 471 26.13 8.19 15.93
CA THR A 471 26.70 9.14 14.96
C THR A 471 27.62 8.39 14.01
N TYR A 472 27.57 8.69 12.70
CA TYR A 472 28.37 8.00 11.70
C TYR A 472 28.55 8.83 10.41
N GLU A 473 29.52 8.42 9.57
CA GLU A 473 29.73 8.98 8.25
C GLU A 473 29.70 7.86 7.20
N ILE A 474 29.13 8.15 6.04
CA ILE A 474 29.11 7.28 4.87
C ILE A 474 30.14 7.81 3.87
N ASP A 475 31.32 7.20 3.80
CA ASP A 475 32.40 7.61 2.89
C ASP A 475 32.26 6.89 1.53
N LEU A 476 31.73 7.57 0.54
CA LEU A 476 31.47 7.03 -0.80
C LEU A 476 32.77 6.80 -1.63
N THR A 477 33.93 7.27 -1.18
CA THR A 477 35.19 6.93 -1.81
C THR A 477 35.66 5.51 -1.50
N LYS A 478 35.06 4.90 -0.45
CA LYS A 478 35.36 3.55 -0.01
C LYS A 478 34.58 2.50 -0.80
N PRO A 479 35.12 1.28 -0.92
CA PRO A 479 34.36 0.16 -1.50
C PRO A 479 33.17 -0.24 -0.63
N TYR A 480 32.22 -0.95 -1.24
CA TYR A 480 31.11 -1.57 -0.51
C TYR A 480 31.63 -2.41 0.66
N GLY A 481 30.97 -2.36 1.80
CA GLY A 481 31.34 -3.06 3.02
C GLY A 481 32.43 -2.38 3.84
N SER A 482 32.83 -1.14 3.51
CA SER A 482 33.86 -0.38 4.24
C SER A 482 33.58 1.13 4.28
N ARG A 483 32.32 1.52 4.07
CA ARG A 483 31.90 2.92 3.93
C ARG A 483 31.56 3.59 5.24
N ILE A 484 31.13 2.81 6.24
CA ILE A 484 30.73 3.34 7.53
C ILE A 484 31.98 3.66 8.35
N THR A 485 32.14 4.94 8.64
CA THR A 485 33.29 5.48 9.40
C THR A 485 32.80 6.32 10.56
N ASN A 486 33.67 6.54 11.56
CA ASN A 486 33.37 7.36 12.75
C ASN A 486 32.13 6.91 13.54
N LEU A 487 31.79 5.61 13.51
CA LEU A 487 30.63 5.05 14.21
C LEU A 487 30.78 5.13 15.72
N LYS A 488 29.88 5.90 16.38
CA LYS A 488 29.87 6.12 17.82
C LYS A 488 28.43 6.14 18.33
N TYR A 489 28.20 5.73 19.54
CA TYR A 489 26.96 5.98 20.26
C TYR A 489 26.76 7.51 20.45
N SER A 490 25.52 7.95 20.67
CA SER A 490 25.18 9.37 20.89
C SER A 490 25.94 10.01 22.07
N ASN A 491 26.44 9.21 23.02
CA ASN A 491 27.30 9.69 24.11
C ASN A 491 28.77 9.90 23.71
N GLY A 492 29.12 9.67 22.43
CA GLY A 492 30.46 9.81 21.88
C GLY A 492 31.38 8.59 22.01
N THR A 493 30.92 7.51 22.68
CA THR A 493 31.68 6.27 22.80
C THR A 493 31.71 5.52 21.47
N VAL A 494 32.89 5.02 21.06
CA VAL A 494 33.04 4.24 19.82
C VAL A 494 32.28 2.92 19.96
N VAL A 495 31.46 2.57 18.97
CA VAL A 495 30.85 1.24 18.86
C VAL A 495 31.90 0.23 18.49
N LYS A 496 32.11 -0.78 19.32
CA LYS A 496 33.05 -1.86 19.11
C LYS A 496 32.34 -3.06 18.49
N GLU A 497 33.04 -3.89 17.73
CA GLU A 497 32.46 -5.05 17.07
C GLU A 497 31.87 -6.07 18.06
N ASP A 498 32.44 -6.17 19.27
CA ASP A 498 32.03 -7.08 20.35
C ASP A 498 31.02 -6.47 21.34
N ASP A 499 30.64 -5.21 21.20
CA ASP A 499 29.58 -4.61 22.00
C ASP A 499 28.25 -5.37 21.78
N THR A 500 27.54 -5.67 22.87
CA THR A 500 26.15 -6.15 22.80
C THR A 500 25.23 -4.96 22.94
N LEU A 501 24.28 -4.79 22.04
CA LEU A 501 23.36 -3.64 22.01
C LEU A 501 21.94 -4.06 21.61
N LYS A 502 20.99 -3.21 21.92
CA LYS A 502 19.58 -3.35 21.57
C LYS A 502 19.31 -2.55 20.29
N LEU A 503 18.95 -3.24 19.21
CA LEU A 503 18.59 -2.63 17.93
C LEU A 503 17.08 -2.67 17.74
N GLY A 504 16.44 -1.48 17.72
CA GLY A 504 15.02 -1.31 17.39
C GLY A 504 14.82 -1.08 15.90
N MET A 505 13.96 -1.87 15.28
CA MET A 505 13.67 -1.77 13.85
C MET A 505 12.37 -2.50 13.50
N ASN A 506 11.89 -2.36 12.29
CA ASN A 506 10.77 -3.15 11.78
C ASN A 506 11.15 -4.62 11.63
N ALA A 507 10.34 -5.56 12.12
CA ALA A 507 10.59 -7.00 12.04
C ALA A 507 10.74 -7.48 10.61
N TYR A 508 9.94 -6.97 9.68
CA TYR A 508 10.01 -7.29 8.27
C TYR A 508 11.37 -6.92 7.64
N ARG A 509 11.99 -5.81 8.09
CA ARG A 509 13.35 -5.46 7.68
C ARG A 509 14.36 -6.47 8.24
N MET A 510 14.23 -6.87 9.49
CA MET A 510 15.11 -7.90 10.08
C MET A 510 15.01 -9.22 9.31
N GLU A 511 13.80 -9.67 8.96
CA GLU A 511 13.59 -10.86 8.14
C GLU A 511 14.29 -10.75 6.79
N ALA A 512 14.20 -9.61 6.10
CA ALA A 512 14.90 -9.38 4.84
C ALA A 512 16.44 -9.43 4.99
N LEU A 513 16.98 -8.96 6.11
CA LEU A 513 18.42 -8.97 6.38
C LEU A 513 18.97 -10.36 6.67
N ILE A 514 18.21 -11.22 7.37
CA ILE A 514 18.65 -12.59 7.71
C ILE A 514 18.32 -13.62 6.63
N ALA A 515 17.45 -13.28 5.69
CA ALA A 515 17.09 -14.13 4.56
C ALA A 515 18.31 -14.38 3.65
N LYS A 516 18.19 -15.40 2.80
CA LYS A 516 19.23 -15.73 1.81
C LYS A 516 19.53 -14.53 0.90
N GLY A 517 20.78 -14.10 0.87
CA GLY A 517 21.25 -12.93 0.13
C GLY A 517 21.18 -11.62 0.92
N GLY A 518 20.66 -11.63 2.12
CA GLY A 518 20.63 -10.48 3.03
C GLY A 518 21.98 -10.27 3.74
N ALA A 519 22.17 -9.08 4.30
CA ALA A 519 23.42 -8.69 4.96
C ALA A 519 23.78 -9.52 6.20
N LEU A 520 22.78 -10.08 6.85
CA LEU A 520 22.91 -10.88 8.07
C LEU A 520 22.45 -12.33 7.82
N GLU A 521 22.59 -12.81 6.58
CA GLU A 521 22.14 -14.13 6.14
C GLU A 521 22.47 -15.24 7.14
N GLY A 522 21.41 -15.98 7.54
CA GLY A 522 21.50 -17.15 8.40
C GLY A 522 21.81 -16.87 9.87
N ARG A 523 22.02 -15.59 10.26
CA ARG A 523 22.15 -15.22 11.68
C ARG A 523 20.79 -15.32 12.39
N LYS A 524 20.83 -15.54 13.69
CA LYS A 524 19.62 -15.60 14.54
C LYS A 524 19.75 -14.59 15.65
N PHE A 525 18.75 -13.75 15.80
CA PHE A 525 18.72 -12.73 16.82
C PHE A 525 17.63 -13.00 17.84
N LYS A 526 17.90 -12.68 19.10
CA LYS A 526 16.90 -12.75 20.15
C LYS A 526 16.04 -11.50 20.10
N GLN A 527 14.75 -11.67 19.84
CA GLN A 527 13.78 -10.61 20.02
C GLN A 527 13.58 -10.37 21.52
N LEU A 528 13.70 -9.12 21.93
CA LEU A 528 13.58 -8.69 23.32
C LEU A 528 12.20 -8.09 23.63
N TRP A 529 11.61 -7.42 22.63
CA TRP A 529 10.37 -6.67 22.80
C TRP A 529 9.80 -6.28 21.41
N SER A 530 8.49 -6.05 21.35
CA SER A 530 7.83 -5.43 20.20
C SER A 530 6.80 -4.40 20.69
N SER A 531 6.67 -3.29 19.98
CA SER A 531 5.64 -2.28 20.26
C SER A 531 4.22 -2.82 20.04
N LYS A 532 4.05 -3.87 19.25
CA LYS A 532 2.76 -4.54 19.01
C LYS A 532 2.38 -5.56 20.08
N ASP A 533 3.32 -5.95 20.95
CA ASP A 533 2.97 -6.88 22.03
C ASP A 533 1.78 -6.32 22.83
N ALA A 534 0.84 -7.19 23.22
CA ALA A 534 -0.34 -6.80 24.01
C ALA A 534 0.04 -6.14 25.35
N SER A 535 1.19 -6.53 25.90
CA SER A 535 1.77 -5.91 27.10
C SER A 535 2.41 -4.54 26.86
N ALA A 536 2.62 -4.13 25.60
CA ALA A 536 3.17 -2.84 25.21
C ALA A 536 2.05 -1.90 24.74
N PHE A 537 1.79 -1.80 23.44
CA PHE A 537 0.77 -0.89 22.88
C PHE A 537 -0.32 -1.64 22.08
N GLY A 538 -0.11 -2.93 21.79
CA GLY A 538 -1.02 -3.76 20.98
C GLY A 538 -0.93 -3.50 19.48
N GLU A 539 -1.59 -4.33 18.71
CA GLU A 539 -1.45 -4.42 17.23
C GLU A 539 -1.66 -3.09 16.51
N ILE A 540 -2.69 -2.34 16.86
CA ILE A 540 -3.02 -1.08 16.18
C ILE A 540 -2.16 0.07 16.71
N GLN A 541 -2.11 0.25 18.05
CA GLN A 541 -1.44 1.41 18.64
C GLN A 541 0.09 1.28 18.61
N GLY A 542 0.62 0.06 18.54
CA GLY A 542 2.05 -0.22 18.44
C GLY A 542 2.67 0.06 17.07
N THR A 543 1.89 0.44 16.07
CA THR A 543 2.45 0.83 14.76
C THR A 543 3.23 2.15 14.85
N ILE A 544 4.31 2.28 14.08
CA ILE A 544 5.14 3.52 14.05
C ILE A 544 4.28 4.73 13.68
N ARG A 545 3.27 4.59 12.81
CA ARG A 545 2.33 5.68 12.50
C ARG A 545 1.57 6.15 13.74
N ASN A 546 1.00 5.22 14.51
CA ASN A 546 0.22 5.56 15.69
C ASN A 546 1.10 6.00 16.85
N LEU A 547 2.29 5.41 17.02
CA LEU A 547 3.31 5.90 17.96
C LEU A 547 3.73 7.34 17.64
N SER A 548 3.92 7.66 16.33
CA SER A 548 4.23 9.03 15.89
C SER A 548 3.10 10.02 16.23
N ILE A 549 1.85 9.61 16.04
CA ILE A 549 0.68 10.40 16.40
C ILE A 549 0.63 10.62 17.93
N SER A 550 0.83 9.55 18.70
CA SER A 550 0.85 9.61 20.17
C SER A 550 2.02 10.47 20.67
N TYR A 551 3.21 10.35 20.06
CA TYR A 551 4.37 11.19 20.39
C TYR A 551 4.05 12.67 20.19
N LEU A 552 3.49 13.05 19.05
CA LEU A 552 3.10 14.43 18.75
C LEU A 552 2.04 14.96 19.73
N LYS A 553 1.04 14.16 20.05
CA LYS A 553 -0.08 14.57 20.93
C LYS A 553 0.30 14.58 22.40
N ASP A 554 0.91 13.49 22.86
CA ASP A 554 1.03 13.19 24.30
C ASP A 554 2.41 13.58 24.86
N VAL A 555 3.48 13.44 24.08
CA VAL A 555 4.83 13.85 24.47
C VAL A 555 5.08 15.31 24.12
N MET A 556 4.85 15.69 22.86
CA MET A 556 5.06 17.05 22.35
C MET A 556 3.89 18.00 22.64
N LYS A 557 2.79 17.51 23.26
CA LYS A 557 1.63 18.33 23.64
C LYS A 557 1.02 19.12 22.47
N GLY A 558 1.04 18.54 21.28
CA GLY A 558 0.44 19.11 20.09
C GLY A 558 1.26 20.20 19.39
N VAL A 559 2.52 20.42 19.75
CA VAL A 559 3.43 21.35 19.06
C VAL A 559 4.78 20.66 18.87
N TYR A 560 5.26 20.61 17.63
CA TYR A 560 6.56 20.05 17.32
C TYR A 560 7.46 21.10 16.69
N GLU A 561 8.64 21.31 17.29
CA GLU A 561 9.72 22.16 16.77
C GLU A 561 10.94 21.27 16.53
N PRO A 562 11.22 20.92 15.26
CA PRO A 562 12.27 19.95 14.93
C PRO A 562 13.66 20.53 15.18
N LYS A 563 14.61 19.63 15.48
CA LYS A 563 16.03 19.91 15.58
C LYS A 563 16.79 18.85 14.82
N ILE A 564 17.69 19.27 13.94
CA ILE A 564 18.61 18.33 13.29
C ILE A 564 19.60 17.83 14.33
N GLN A 565 19.75 16.51 14.43
CA GLN A 565 20.60 15.87 15.44
C GLN A 565 22.08 15.87 15.04
N HIS A 566 22.40 16.06 13.74
CA HIS A 566 23.75 15.97 13.17
C HIS A 566 24.39 14.61 13.44
N ASN A 567 23.60 13.55 13.32
CA ASN A 567 24.03 12.19 13.64
C ASN A 567 24.63 11.44 12.45
N TRP A 568 24.40 11.87 11.20
CA TRP A 568 25.04 11.26 10.05
C TRP A 568 25.29 12.25 8.91
N LYS A 569 26.20 11.87 8.00
CA LYS A 569 26.46 12.59 6.74
C LYS A 569 27.13 11.70 5.71
N ILE A 570 26.90 12.02 4.44
CA ILE A 570 27.65 11.45 3.33
C ILE A 570 28.92 12.25 3.10
N THR A 571 30.04 11.58 2.84
CA THR A 571 31.34 12.16 2.50
C THR A 571 31.89 11.55 1.21
N GLY A 572 32.94 12.17 0.65
CA GLY A 572 33.57 11.68 -0.58
C GLY A 572 32.98 12.26 -1.88
N VAL A 573 32.17 13.32 -1.78
CA VAL A 573 31.66 14.10 -2.91
C VAL A 573 32.11 15.55 -2.72
N ASP A 574 32.62 16.19 -3.77
CA ASP A 574 32.98 17.61 -3.71
C ASP A 574 31.76 18.51 -3.95
N LEU A 575 31.03 18.78 -2.88
CA LEU A 575 29.86 19.67 -2.91
C LEU A 575 30.28 21.18 -2.99
N THR A 576 31.58 21.47 -2.92
CA THR A 576 32.11 22.85 -2.95
C THR A 576 32.81 23.20 -4.28
N ALA A 577 32.84 22.26 -5.22
CA ALA A 577 33.44 22.42 -6.53
C ALA A 577 32.90 23.67 -7.24
N PRO A 578 33.73 24.56 -7.82
CA PRO A 578 33.26 25.80 -8.45
C PRO A 578 32.20 25.60 -9.53
N ALA A 579 32.29 24.51 -10.32
CA ALA A 579 31.32 24.23 -11.39
C ALA A 579 29.97 23.70 -10.86
N ARG A 580 29.88 23.32 -9.59
CA ARG A 580 28.70 22.66 -9.05
C ARG A 580 27.45 23.57 -9.06
N ALA A 581 27.59 24.82 -8.70
CA ALA A 581 26.49 25.77 -8.70
C ALA A 581 25.88 25.93 -10.11
N ASP A 582 26.72 26.01 -11.14
CA ASP A 582 26.27 26.08 -12.54
C ASP A 582 25.55 24.79 -12.97
N ILE A 583 26.05 23.62 -12.55
CA ILE A 583 25.44 22.33 -12.83
C ILE A 583 24.04 22.23 -12.19
N VAL A 584 23.92 22.61 -10.92
CA VAL A 584 22.63 22.65 -10.19
C VAL A 584 21.60 23.50 -10.93
N GLU A 585 22.02 24.71 -11.34
CA GLU A 585 21.15 25.63 -12.08
C GLU A 585 20.76 25.10 -13.45
N LEU A 586 21.69 24.52 -14.21
CA LEU A 586 21.42 23.93 -15.52
C LEU A 586 20.43 22.73 -15.41
N ILE A 587 20.53 21.91 -14.34
CA ILE A 587 19.60 20.80 -14.10
C ILE A 587 18.21 21.34 -13.74
N ASN A 588 18.15 22.30 -12.81
CA ASN A 588 16.90 22.83 -12.32
C ASN A 588 16.13 23.60 -13.40
N ASP A 589 16.83 24.20 -14.36
CA ASP A 589 16.25 24.84 -15.54
C ASP A 589 15.97 23.88 -16.71
N GLY A 590 16.26 22.59 -16.54
CA GLY A 590 15.96 21.55 -17.54
C GLY A 590 16.91 21.50 -18.73
N ILE A 591 18.03 22.23 -18.71
CA ILE A 591 19.06 22.19 -19.75
C ILE A 591 19.86 20.88 -19.63
N LEU A 592 20.41 20.61 -18.44
CA LEU A 592 21.06 19.36 -18.09
C LEU A 592 20.05 18.45 -17.36
N SER A 593 20.25 17.16 -17.42
CA SER A 593 19.43 16.18 -16.68
C SER A 593 20.34 15.29 -15.85
N VAL A 594 19.85 14.83 -14.69
CA VAL A 594 20.51 13.75 -13.96
C VAL A 594 20.46 12.45 -14.80
N PRO A 595 21.52 11.63 -14.81
CA PRO A 595 21.55 10.39 -15.57
C PRO A 595 20.42 9.45 -15.22
N THR A 596 19.82 8.79 -16.22
CA THR A 596 18.72 7.83 -16.07
C THR A 596 19.09 6.50 -16.69
N THR A 597 18.38 5.41 -16.30
CA THR A 597 18.46 4.12 -16.98
C THR A 597 18.02 4.25 -18.44
N GLU A 598 18.44 3.30 -19.31
CA GLU A 598 18.05 3.31 -20.73
C GLU A 598 16.54 3.29 -20.94
N ASP A 599 15.80 2.59 -20.08
CA ASP A 599 14.32 2.55 -20.08
C ASP A 599 13.65 3.77 -19.41
N GLY A 600 14.44 4.71 -18.88
CA GLY A 600 13.97 5.91 -18.18
C GLY A 600 13.29 5.64 -16.83
N LYS A 601 13.31 4.39 -16.35
CA LYS A 601 12.59 3.99 -15.13
C LYS A 601 13.22 4.55 -13.85
N TYR A 602 14.54 4.60 -13.80
CA TYR A 602 15.27 5.10 -12.64
C TYR A 602 16.12 6.31 -13.00
N THR A 603 16.04 7.34 -12.17
CA THR A 603 16.83 8.57 -12.31
C THR A 603 18.03 8.55 -11.37
N ASN A 604 19.00 9.42 -11.63
CA ASN A 604 20.18 9.64 -10.78
C ASN A 604 21.01 8.36 -10.54
N ILE A 605 21.29 7.63 -11.63
CA ILE A 605 22.04 6.35 -11.59
C ILE A 605 23.54 6.51 -11.73
N ALA A 606 24.05 7.72 -11.94
CA ALA A 606 25.47 8.02 -12.01
C ALA A 606 25.73 9.44 -11.53
N SER A 607 26.86 9.66 -10.87
CA SER A 607 27.30 10.99 -10.47
C SER A 607 27.71 11.82 -11.68
N ILE A 608 27.48 13.14 -11.63
CA ILE A 608 28.00 14.06 -12.61
C ILE A 608 29.46 14.38 -12.24
N ASN A 609 30.37 14.09 -13.16
CA ASN A 609 31.80 14.28 -12.94
C ASN A 609 32.32 15.44 -13.79
N ILE A 610 32.89 16.44 -13.14
CA ILE A 610 33.42 17.68 -13.80
C ILE A 610 34.71 17.44 -14.55
N LEU A 611 35.47 16.37 -14.26
CA LEU A 611 36.72 16.04 -14.92
C LEU A 611 36.53 15.15 -16.16
N ASP A 612 35.33 14.62 -16.39
CA ASP A 612 35.05 13.85 -17.59
C ASP A 612 35.20 14.70 -18.84
N ALA A 613 35.69 14.09 -19.93
CA ALA A 613 35.71 14.72 -21.22
C ALA A 613 34.28 15.00 -21.71
N VAL A 614 34.05 16.22 -22.26
CA VAL A 614 32.79 16.54 -22.94
C VAL A 614 32.90 16.20 -24.41
N THR A 615 31.84 15.54 -24.96
CA THR A 615 31.78 15.23 -26.39
C THR A 615 31.21 16.41 -27.19
N GLU A 616 31.57 16.49 -28.51
CA GLU A 616 31.00 17.49 -29.40
C GLU A 616 29.46 17.33 -29.54
N GLU A 617 28.97 16.09 -29.52
CA GLU A 617 27.55 15.77 -29.55
C GLU A 617 26.82 16.31 -28.31
N GLU A 618 27.37 16.07 -27.12
CA GLU A 618 26.85 16.58 -25.85
C GLU A 618 26.83 18.10 -25.83
N MET A 619 27.95 18.75 -26.27
CA MET A 619 28.04 20.19 -26.36
C MET A 619 26.97 20.77 -27.30
N ASN A 620 26.80 20.19 -28.48
CA ASN A 620 25.79 20.62 -29.45
C ASN A 620 24.38 20.51 -28.88
N ALA A 621 24.05 19.37 -28.28
CA ALA A 621 22.72 19.09 -27.72
C ALA A 621 22.34 20.06 -26.59
N LEU A 622 23.27 20.29 -25.66
CA LEU A 622 23.04 21.19 -24.50
C LEU A 622 23.07 22.66 -24.89
N ALA A 623 23.96 23.07 -25.82
CA ALA A 623 23.99 24.43 -26.35
C ALA A 623 22.68 24.77 -27.08
N ALA A 624 22.13 23.83 -27.85
CA ALA A 624 20.85 24.01 -28.53
C ALA A 624 19.71 24.18 -27.50
N LYS A 625 19.65 23.32 -26.46
CA LYS A 625 18.67 23.46 -25.35
C LYS A 625 18.79 24.81 -24.63
N ALA A 626 20.00 25.29 -24.44
CA ALA A 626 20.28 26.58 -23.79
C ALA A 626 20.10 27.80 -24.72
N ASN A 627 19.80 27.58 -26.00
CA ASN A 627 19.73 28.60 -27.04
C ASN A 627 21.03 29.44 -27.15
N VAL A 628 22.18 28.75 -27.11
CA VAL A 628 23.52 29.35 -27.17
C VAL A 628 24.27 28.78 -28.37
N SER A 629 25.08 29.66 -29.03
CA SER A 629 25.91 29.20 -30.16
C SER A 629 27.08 28.34 -29.69
N ILE A 630 27.22 27.15 -30.32
CA ILE A 630 28.31 26.21 -30.06
C ILE A 630 29.72 26.82 -30.27
N ALA A 631 29.84 27.78 -31.18
CA ALA A 631 31.12 28.45 -31.48
C ALA A 631 31.77 29.09 -30.26
N LYS A 632 31.02 29.34 -29.18
CA LYS A 632 31.53 29.90 -27.93
C LYS A 632 32.39 28.93 -27.12
N PHE A 633 32.31 27.61 -27.42
CA PHE A 633 32.92 26.56 -26.60
C PHE A 633 34.14 25.91 -27.26
N SER A 634 34.75 26.58 -28.23
CA SER A 634 35.97 26.12 -28.90
C SER A 634 37.12 25.99 -27.90
N GLY A 635 37.68 24.76 -27.80
CA GLY A 635 38.80 24.46 -26.92
C GLY A 635 38.46 23.95 -25.52
N VAL A 636 37.18 23.94 -25.16
CA VAL A 636 36.70 23.34 -23.92
C VAL A 636 36.90 21.80 -23.97
N LYS A 637 37.43 21.23 -22.90
CA LYS A 637 37.79 19.78 -22.86
C LYS A 637 36.98 18.98 -21.84
N THR A 638 36.63 19.59 -20.73
CA THR A 638 35.97 18.91 -19.64
C THR A 638 34.51 19.31 -19.49
N LYS A 639 33.70 18.44 -18.90
CA LYS A 639 32.30 18.74 -18.59
C LYS A 639 32.17 19.93 -17.63
N GLY A 640 33.03 20.03 -16.63
CA GLY A 640 33.02 21.15 -15.68
C GLY A 640 33.23 22.50 -16.37
N GLU A 641 34.28 22.61 -17.21
CA GLU A 641 34.54 23.81 -18.00
C GLU A 641 33.35 24.15 -18.91
N PHE A 642 32.82 23.12 -19.59
CA PHE A 642 31.70 23.33 -20.51
C PHE A 642 30.45 23.82 -19.80
N TYR A 643 30.06 23.21 -18.67
CA TYR A 643 28.83 23.57 -17.94
C TYR A 643 28.92 24.99 -17.37
N GLN A 644 30.09 25.42 -16.88
CA GLN A 644 30.33 26.79 -16.43
C GLN A 644 30.17 27.79 -17.58
N GLU A 645 30.86 27.56 -18.71
CA GLU A 645 30.78 28.45 -19.86
C GLU A 645 29.39 28.48 -20.50
N LEU A 646 28.69 27.28 -20.54
CA LEU A 646 27.33 27.19 -21.03
C LEU A 646 26.36 28.05 -20.20
N ASN A 647 26.42 27.90 -18.86
CA ASN A 647 25.54 28.66 -17.97
C ASN A 647 25.80 30.15 -18.03
N LYS A 648 27.06 30.55 -18.07
CA LYS A 648 27.48 31.96 -18.27
C LYS A 648 26.98 32.53 -19.59
N ALA A 649 27.13 31.78 -20.69
CA ALA A 649 26.69 32.19 -22.02
C ALA A 649 25.16 32.29 -22.11
N ARG A 650 24.44 31.40 -21.43
CA ARG A 650 22.98 31.39 -21.31
C ARG A 650 22.47 32.63 -20.57
N LYS A 651 23.06 32.94 -19.39
CA LYS A 651 22.72 34.14 -18.61
C LYS A 651 22.92 35.43 -19.40
N ALA A 652 24.01 35.50 -20.13
CA ALA A 652 24.27 36.65 -21.00
C ALA A 652 23.27 36.81 -22.15
N SER A 653 22.71 35.69 -22.66
CA SER A 653 21.72 35.72 -23.74
C SER A 653 20.31 36.10 -23.27
N THR A 654 19.98 35.81 -21.99
CA THR A 654 18.66 36.10 -21.40
C THR A 654 18.55 37.52 -20.78
N GLY A 655 19.60 38.31 -20.79
CA GLY A 655 19.61 39.68 -20.28
C GLY A 655 19.57 39.82 -18.75
N SER A 656 19.73 38.72 -18.03
CA SER A 656 19.82 38.67 -16.56
C SER A 656 21.30 38.80 -16.11
N GLY A 657 21.99 39.86 -16.53
CA GLY A 657 23.29 40.22 -16.00
C GLY A 657 23.10 41.10 -14.77
N GLU A 658 23.22 40.53 -13.60
CA GLU A 658 23.51 41.35 -12.41
C GLU A 658 24.91 41.94 -12.54
N GLU A 659 25.02 43.26 -12.47
CA GLU A 659 26.29 43.97 -12.27
C GLU A 659 26.95 43.40 -11.00
N GLU A 660 28.21 43.01 -11.15
CA GLU A 660 29.09 42.57 -10.07
C GLU A 660 29.26 43.70 -9.05
N THR A 661 28.38 43.79 -8.05
CA THR A 661 28.59 44.64 -6.91
C THR A 661 29.47 43.93 -5.90
N THR A 662 30.65 44.43 -5.68
CA THR A 662 31.58 44.07 -4.61
C THR A 662 30.83 43.90 -3.27
N PRO A 663 31.13 42.89 -2.49
CA PRO A 663 30.42 42.63 -1.22
C PRO A 663 30.75 43.72 -0.19
N GLU A 664 29.77 44.54 0.12
CA GLU A 664 29.82 45.43 1.28
C GLU A 664 29.64 44.54 2.57
N LYS A 665 30.51 44.84 3.51
CA LYS A 665 30.59 44.27 4.86
C LYS A 665 29.23 44.34 5.57
N PRO A 666 28.74 43.27 6.22
CA PRO A 666 27.43 43.30 6.87
C PRO A 666 27.38 44.31 8.00
N THR A 667 26.53 45.31 7.84
CA THR A 667 26.11 46.19 8.92
C THR A 667 24.89 45.59 9.64
N THR A 668 24.99 45.51 10.93
CA THR A 668 23.98 45.03 11.89
C THR A 668 22.62 45.73 11.68
N PRO A 669 21.50 45.05 11.64
CA PRO A 669 20.18 45.68 11.55
C PRO A 669 19.82 46.39 12.85
N THR A 670 19.65 47.72 12.77
CA THR A 670 19.04 48.51 13.84
C THR A 670 17.52 48.33 13.84
N VAL A 671 17.01 47.87 14.96
CA VAL A 671 15.58 47.73 15.25
C VAL A 671 14.92 49.12 15.31
N PRO A 672 13.82 49.41 14.60
CA PRO A 672 13.06 50.63 14.80
C PRO A 672 12.24 50.58 16.09
N LYS A 673 12.38 51.61 16.89
CA LYS A 673 11.63 51.85 18.13
C LYS A 673 10.19 52.25 17.79
N PRO A 674 9.17 51.67 18.48
CA PRO A 674 7.77 52.02 18.22
C PRO A 674 7.43 53.39 18.82
N THR A 675 6.75 54.19 18.04
CA THR A 675 6.11 55.44 18.45
C THR A 675 4.77 55.10 19.17
N PRO A 676 4.40 55.78 20.24
CA PRO A 676 3.19 55.49 20.99
C PRO A 676 1.95 56.09 20.33
N ASP A 677 0.96 55.28 20.07
CA ASP A 677 -0.38 55.74 19.65
C ASP A 677 -1.26 55.92 20.92
N THR A 678 -1.77 57.14 21.05
CA THR A 678 -2.67 57.51 22.12
C THR A 678 -4.10 57.48 21.63
N SER A 679 -4.83 56.40 21.94
CA SER A 679 -6.30 56.48 21.97
C SER A 679 -6.84 55.50 23.03
N LYS A 680 -7.43 56.06 24.07
CA LYS A 680 -8.12 55.34 25.14
C LYS A 680 -9.43 54.74 24.67
N PRO A 681 -9.73 53.50 25.06
CA PRO A 681 -11.08 52.95 24.92
C PRO A 681 -11.93 53.27 26.15
N GLY A 682 -13.19 53.53 25.87
CA GLY A 682 -14.24 53.75 26.87
C GLY A 682 -14.62 52.45 27.60
N LYS A 683 -14.91 52.64 28.87
CA LYS A 683 -15.23 51.62 29.86
C LYS A 683 -16.68 51.14 29.71
N PRO A 684 -16.98 49.84 29.72
CA PRO A 684 -18.35 49.38 29.84
C PRO A 684 -18.79 49.29 31.30
N SER A 685 -20.05 49.64 31.48
CA SER A 685 -20.75 49.69 32.75
C SER A 685 -21.47 48.39 33.05
N THR A 686 -21.33 47.99 34.32
CA THR A 686 -22.24 47.33 35.26
C THR A 686 -22.54 45.84 35.16
N SER A 687 -22.24 45.28 36.27
CA SER A 687 -22.37 43.95 36.87
C SER A 687 -23.81 43.44 37.15
N PRO A 688 -23.87 42.27 37.75
CA PRO A 688 -24.75 41.17 37.34
C PRO A 688 -25.93 40.98 38.28
N SER A 689 -27.00 40.42 37.71
CA SER A 689 -28.11 39.87 38.48
C SER A 689 -27.94 38.35 38.67
N LYS A 690 -27.78 37.93 39.90
CA LYS A 690 -27.91 36.54 40.36
C LYS A 690 -29.37 36.10 40.23
N SER A 691 -29.66 35.07 39.44
CA SER A 691 -30.86 34.27 39.59
C SER A 691 -30.52 32.81 39.82
N LYS A 692 -31.24 32.20 40.77
CA LYS A 692 -31.14 30.84 41.29
C LYS A 692 -31.34 29.79 40.20
N PRO A 693 -30.82 28.54 40.36
CA PRO A 693 -30.94 27.47 39.41
C PRO A 693 -32.39 26.97 39.33
N GLY A 694 -33.01 27.21 38.19
CA GLY A 694 -34.26 26.56 37.81
C GLY A 694 -33.96 25.20 37.17
N ALA A 695 -34.82 24.23 37.42
CA ALA A 695 -34.77 22.87 36.90
C ALA A 695 -34.49 22.85 35.39
N VAL A 696 -33.46 22.11 34.99
CA VAL A 696 -33.11 21.87 33.59
C VAL A 696 -34.25 21.04 32.97
N ALA A 697 -35.01 21.64 32.08
CA ALA A 697 -35.90 20.90 31.18
C ALA A 697 -35.04 19.88 30.41
N LYS A 698 -35.43 18.59 30.37
CA LYS A 698 -34.79 17.54 29.55
C LYS A 698 -34.67 18.05 28.13
N GLY A 699 -33.45 18.26 27.63
CA GLY A 699 -33.18 18.68 26.27
C GLY A 699 -33.76 17.66 25.28
N LYS A 700 -34.31 18.12 24.17
CA LYS A 700 -34.70 17.23 23.06
C LYS A 700 -33.47 16.44 22.59
N GLN A 701 -33.69 15.19 22.25
CA GLN A 701 -32.63 14.31 21.73
C GLN A 701 -32.91 13.92 20.28
N ALA A 702 -31.87 13.65 19.53
CA ALA A 702 -31.97 13.15 18.16
C ALA A 702 -31.10 11.90 18.02
N LYS A 703 -31.67 10.83 17.45
CA LYS A 703 -30.96 9.57 17.17
C LYS A 703 -30.51 9.54 15.71
N VAL A 704 -29.25 9.26 15.47
CA VAL A 704 -28.67 9.13 14.13
C VAL A 704 -29.27 7.94 13.39
N THR A 705 -29.76 8.16 12.16
CA THR A 705 -30.39 7.15 11.31
C THR A 705 -29.51 6.70 10.15
N ALA A 706 -28.57 7.54 9.70
CA ALA A 706 -27.55 7.16 8.71
C ALA A 706 -26.50 6.24 9.32
N ALA A 707 -25.81 5.42 8.51
CA ALA A 707 -24.73 4.56 8.98
C ALA A 707 -23.70 5.37 9.76
N TYR A 708 -23.28 6.52 9.21
CA TYR A 708 -22.49 7.55 9.87
C TYR A 708 -23.05 8.94 9.53
N LEU A 709 -22.93 9.87 10.44
CA LEU A 709 -23.40 11.24 10.29
C LEU A 709 -22.30 12.23 10.64
N ASN A 710 -21.88 13.01 9.66
CA ASN A 710 -20.92 14.10 9.87
C ASN A 710 -21.46 15.16 10.81
N VAL A 711 -20.73 15.42 11.88
CA VAL A 711 -20.96 16.53 12.81
C VAL A 711 -20.05 17.70 12.39
N ARG A 712 -20.62 18.87 12.14
CA ARG A 712 -19.91 20.00 11.53
C ARG A 712 -19.80 21.20 12.45
N SER A 713 -18.81 22.05 12.21
CA SER A 713 -18.56 23.26 13.00
C SER A 713 -19.61 24.36 12.80
N SER A 714 -20.38 24.32 11.70
CA SER A 714 -21.48 25.23 11.41
C SER A 714 -22.55 24.57 10.52
N ALA A 715 -23.73 25.21 10.40
CA ALA A 715 -24.85 24.72 9.61
C ALA A 715 -24.60 24.87 8.09
N SER A 716 -23.66 24.14 7.54
CA SER A 716 -23.29 24.16 6.11
C SER A 716 -22.65 22.86 5.69
N SER A 717 -22.98 22.35 4.49
CA SER A 717 -22.33 21.18 3.89
C SER A 717 -20.85 21.41 3.57
N LYS A 718 -20.43 22.67 3.48
CA LYS A 718 -19.01 23.07 3.27
C LYS A 718 -18.29 23.36 4.58
N ALA A 719 -18.97 23.32 5.74
CA ALA A 719 -18.32 23.56 7.02
C ALA A 719 -17.38 22.40 7.41
N LYS A 720 -16.33 22.74 8.16
CA LYS A 720 -15.35 21.74 8.69
C LYS A 720 -16.11 20.63 9.43
N VAL A 721 -15.84 19.38 9.08
CA VAL A 721 -16.31 18.21 9.84
C VAL A 721 -15.50 18.15 11.13
N VAL A 722 -16.20 18.15 12.25
CA VAL A 722 -15.62 18.08 13.60
C VAL A 722 -15.39 16.62 13.97
N THR A 723 -16.35 15.77 13.64
CA THR A 723 -16.31 14.31 13.83
C THR A 723 -17.43 13.68 13.00
N ALA A 724 -17.44 12.35 12.88
CA ALA A 724 -18.57 11.58 12.39
C ALA A 724 -19.06 10.64 13.49
N VAL A 725 -20.38 10.48 13.60
CA VAL A 725 -21.00 9.63 14.62
C VAL A 725 -21.80 8.49 13.98
N PRO A 726 -21.72 7.25 14.52
CA PRO A 726 -22.37 6.09 13.93
C PRO A 726 -23.90 6.10 14.14
N LYS A 727 -24.58 5.26 13.36
CA LYS A 727 -26.03 5.00 13.49
C LYS A 727 -26.38 4.58 14.91
N GLY A 728 -27.43 5.16 15.42
CA GLY A 728 -27.90 4.89 16.79
C GLY A 728 -27.37 5.87 17.83
N THR A 729 -26.33 6.65 17.52
CA THR A 729 -25.83 7.70 18.43
C THR A 729 -26.95 8.66 18.78
N VAL A 730 -27.10 8.95 20.07
CA VAL A 730 -28.08 9.90 20.59
C VAL A 730 -27.39 11.23 20.89
N LEU A 731 -27.83 12.28 20.21
CA LEU A 731 -27.27 13.64 20.32
C LEU A 731 -28.24 14.55 21.09
N GLU A 732 -27.72 15.33 22.03
CA GLU A 732 -28.48 16.36 22.72
C GLU A 732 -28.73 17.53 21.76
N VAL A 733 -30.02 17.83 21.47
CA VAL A 733 -30.39 18.87 20.51
C VAL A 733 -30.52 20.21 21.22
N ILE A 734 -29.79 21.20 20.71
CA ILE A 734 -29.85 22.59 21.16
C ILE A 734 -30.92 23.34 20.39
N SER A 735 -30.95 23.24 19.07
CA SER A 735 -31.96 23.90 18.22
C SER A 735 -31.97 23.26 16.82
N THR A 736 -33.04 23.55 16.06
CA THR A 736 -33.15 23.24 14.63
C THR A 736 -33.33 24.51 13.84
N ASP A 737 -32.76 24.58 12.62
CA ASP A 737 -32.97 25.72 11.74
C ASP A 737 -33.99 25.43 10.61
N LYS A 738 -34.35 26.45 9.88
CA LYS A 738 -35.30 26.35 8.76
C LYS A 738 -34.73 25.68 7.50
N TYR A 739 -33.41 25.44 7.47
CA TYR A 739 -32.69 24.82 6.35
C TYR A 739 -32.41 23.34 6.57
N GLY A 740 -32.95 22.78 7.65
CA GLY A 740 -32.83 21.35 7.97
C GLY A 740 -31.58 20.98 8.77
N TRP A 741 -30.84 21.96 9.33
CA TRP A 741 -29.72 21.68 10.22
C TRP A 741 -30.20 21.60 11.68
N VAL A 742 -29.62 20.64 12.40
CA VAL A 742 -29.84 20.43 13.83
C VAL A 742 -28.56 20.81 14.57
N LYS A 743 -28.66 21.82 15.43
CA LYS A 743 -27.58 22.19 16.34
C LYS A 743 -27.62 21.25 17.53
N VAL A 744 -26.50 20.57 17.77
CA VAL A 744 -26.36 19.55 18.81
C VAL A 744 -25.21 19.89 19.77
N LYS A 745 -25.21 19.25 20.92
CA LYS A 745 -24.14 19.36 21.90
C LYS A 745 -23.27 18.09 21.77
N LEU A 746 -21.99 18.26 21.46
CA LEU A 746 -20.99 17.21 21.37
C LEU A 746 -19.81 17.61 22.26
N ASP A 747 -19.45 16.77 23.23
CA ASP A 747 -18.35 17.02 24.20
C ASP A 747 -18.37 18.42 24.83
N GLY A 748 -19.57 18.85 25.21
CA GLY A 748 -19.78 20.16 25.83
C GLY A 748 -19.78 21.35 24.85
N ARG A 749 -19.50 21.15 23.57
CA ARG A 749 -19.45 22.18 22.51
C ARG A 749 -20.66 22.11 21.59
N ALA A 750 -21.02 23.22 20.98
CA ALA A 750 -22.08 23.27 19.97
C ALA A 750 -21.50 22.82 18.60
N ALA A 751 -22.22 21.90 17.96
CA ALA A 751 -21.89 21.40 16.61
C ALA A 751 -23.20 21.24 15.80
N TYR A 752 -23.11 20.86 14.53
CA TYR A 752 -24.28 20.83 13.64
C TYR A 752 -24.32 19.52 12.86
N VAL A 753 -25.52 18.94 12.75
CA VAL A 753 -25.77 17.75 11.91
C VAL A 753 -26.96 18.07 10.97
N TYR A 754 -27.01 17.38 9.81
CA TYR A 754 -28.10 17.59 8.89
C TYR A 754 -29.31 16.74 9.30
N GLY A 755 -30.46 17.39 9.53
CA GLY A 755 -31.64 16.79 10.13
C GLY A 755 -32.25 15.62 9.35
N LYS A 756 -32.01 15.52 8.03
CA LYS A 756 -32.42 14.37 7.20
C LYS A 756 -31.89 13.03 7.76
N TYR A 757 -30.78 13.06 8.47
CA TYR A 757 -30.06 11.86 8.94
C TYR A 757 -30.20 11.63 10.45
N VAL A 758 -31.14 12.29 11.08
CA VAL A 758 -31.49 12.08 12.50
C VAL A 758 -32.97 11.92 12.67
N SER A 759 -33.41 11.11 13.63
CA SER A 759 -34.77 10.99 14.10
C SER A 759 -34.87 11.65 15.47
N MET A 760 -35.75 12.67 15.59
CA MET A 760 -35.98 13.33 16.88
C MET A 760 -36.62 12.32 17.85
N LEU A 761 -36.04 12.19 19.03
CA LEU A 761 -36.63 11.39 20.12
C LEU A 761 -37.65 12.21 20.90
N PRO A 762 -38.74 11.56 21.40
CA PRO A 762 -39.83 12.24 22.13
C PRO A 762 -39.39 12.87 23.45
#